data_7a78a96cb07b6679cc26aa43ba095fd6
#
_entry.id   7a78a96cb07b6679cc26aa43ba095fd6
#
_cell.length_a   1.000
_cell.length_b   1.000
_cell.length_c   1.000
_cell.angle_alpha   90.00
_cell.angle_beta   90.00
_cell.angle_gamma   90.00
#
_symmetry.space_group_name_H-M   'P 1'
#
loop_
_entity.id
_entity.type
_entity.pdbx_description
1 polymer ?
#
loop_
_entity_poly.entity_id
_entity_poly.type
_entity_poly.pdbx_seq_one_letter_code
_entity_poly.pdbx_strand_id
1 'polypeptide(L)'
;MPILENKLVDELVKATLAVFESVFASKICDYQNKKITLKYFDDFDESILSCIRNTIKDQYELEKAQEFILQHPLYFKQNYQFIDDDKKINFIDDFYKKNPDLRSIGSKRINQCLETYIDKLNELLNNLLSAEGKIIVNQINTTSSKIINEIHGSQQEIKNEFNNLKEIIASPDRKPPLSISPFYNIPRKNNLFWGREKALSDLTENMTEYKLSFLTGPGGIGKSQIAREYVIRSINNNKYNSIFLFTATSENELLEEFNKAALYFDLLQEKCEDSNRLMSLLSSFIDNNSPSLVIYDGLDDTPINKLVEKYFFQNSDIIVTTQNSNIDADEFPVIPISNFDLEESEAFLLKYTNKRMKTESDNETVLLLANTLENYPLALEYARAYVNQTQISFSKYLEIYSEHKFDILSSHITSYKKTAYTAWKISYEKILQQSTSAKDILNIVSLLDSCDIPIYNIFLYKDQYSQYNLEHIIIAITEYSLFSINEKMANMHSITQEFIRNQMHHNNEYQNYFEETLSIINDLLPQKITNSNERDFANLLMKHALKLLSYNKDFYNENALSLVGNTASKLYLLGKYTDVIEFINKHLQQFDIDNLPFIFLQMIVFYTQSFHYLGNDTNALNFLDFFSQKAQESKYLSDEEKWYLLAIYKNTYGIIQKDCGQSELGLKSFLEEYEYLTKITGKNLNDQIANVLDNIANIYRNQNNMNEAFRYYNKALSYAENEKHQLLRIYGNIGFAYKQQALYNEALEYINKSLDYSIEIGDKRNECISLQHLGNCYICLYSTNPNMEYLKSATSFLDKAMKLANEINLPIQKACIYYDYASIAFHKKDKLEAHKLLTKSLEISTSINYQKGIDLAQNALSSLK
;
A
#
# COMPACT_ATOMS: atom_id res chain seq x y z
N MET A 1 -7.44 40.03 33.72
CA MET A 1 -6.14 39.34 33.64
C MET A 1 -6.27 37.83 33.44
N PRO A 2 -7.02 36.98 34.15
CA PRO A 2 -7.05 35.55 33.91
C PRO A 2 -7.60 35.10 32.51
N ILE A 3 -8.41 35.92 31.88
CA ILE A 3 -9.04 35.59 30.56
C ILE A 3 -8.05 35.83 29.40
N LEU A 4 -7.14 36.82 29.54
CA LEU A 4 -6.10 37.04 28.52
C LEU A 4 -4.98 35.97 28.58
N GLU A 5 -4.62 35.54 29.79
CA GLU A 5 -3.61 34.46 29.98
C GLU A 5 -4.07 33.13 29.37
N ASN A 6 -5.36 32.77 29.53
CA ASN A 6 -5.90 31.57 28.93
C ASN A 6 -5.95 31.62 27.38
N LYS A 7 -6.20 32.81 26.81
CA LYS A 7 -6.25 32.96 25.34
C LYS A 7 -4.87 32.89 24.69
N LEU A 8 -3.84 33.42 25.35
CA LEU A 8 -2.44 33.34 24.90
C LEU A 8 -1.92 31.91 24.92
N VAL A 9 -2.29 31.18 25.95
CA VAL A 9 -1.96 29.80 26.15
C VAL A 9 -2.63 28.92 25.10
N ASP A 10 -3.92 29.14 24.85
CA ASP A 10 -4.67 28.43 23.79
C ASP A 10 -4.05 28.64 22.40
N GLU A 11 -3.49 29.82 22.14
CA GLU A 11 -2.83 30.11 20.86
C GLU A 11 -1.45 29.43 20.75
N LEU A 12 -0.69 29.33 21.85
CA LEU A 12 0.59 28.60 21.89
C LEU A 12 0.36 27.10 21.63
N VAL A 13 -0.66 26.55 22.24
CA VAL A 13 -1.09 25.16 22.05
C VAL A 13 -1.54 24.91 20.60
N LYS A 14 -2.36 25.78 20.02
CA LYS A 14 -2.77 25.68 18.63
C LYS A 14 -1.60 25.79 17.66
N ALA A 15 -0.62 26.65 17.95
CA ALA A 15 0.58 26.77 17.12
C ALA A 15 1.46 25.55 17.22
N THR A 16 1.64 24.97 18.41
CA THR A 16 2.39 23.74 18.63
C THR A 16 1.69 22.56 17.94
N LEU A 17 0.37 22.47 18.04
CA LEU A 17 -0.47 21.51 17.32
C LEU A 17 -0.35 21.66 15.78
N ALA A 18 -0.40 22.89 15.27
CA ALA A 18 -0.27 23.17 13.85
C ALA A 18 1.12 22.81 13.30
N VAL A 19 2.18 23.03 14.08
CA VAL A 19 3.54 22.58 13.77
C VAL A 19 3.60 21.05 13.78
N PHE A 20 3.03 20.42 14.78
CA PHE A 20 2.96 18.98 14.91
C PHE A 20 2.13 18.35 13.76
N GLU A 21 0.95 18.89 13.46
CA GLU A 21 0.14 18.47 12.31
C GLU A 21 0.90 18.65 10.99
N SER A 22 1.65 19.73 10.81
CA SER A 22 2.41 19.97 9.58
C SER A 22 3.63 19.05 9.41
N VAL A 23 4.24 18.61 10.52
CA VAL A 23 5.42 17.74 10.54
C VAL A 23 5.01 16.26 10.45
N PHE A 24 3.89 15.89 11.02
CA PHE A 24 3.42 14.50 11.13
C PHE A 24 2.18 14.18 10.28
N ALA A 25 1.54 15.16 9.62
CA ALA A 25 0.33 14.94 8.81
C ALA A 25 0.52 13.95 7.65
N SER A 26 1.75 13.72 7.20
CA SER A 26 2.05 12.69 6.20
C SER A 26 2.19 11.27 6.78
N LYS A 27 2.29 11.13 8.12
CA LYS A 27 2.50 9.84 8.81
C LYS A 27 1.45 9.49 9.88
N ILE A 28 0.60 10.44 10.28
CA ILE A 28 -0.48 10.22 11.25
C ILE A 28 -1.82 10.26 10.50
N CYS A 29 -2.06 9.26 9.66
CA CYS A 29 -3.38 9.06 9.01
C CYS A 29 -4.29 8.18 9.86
N ASP A 30 -4.11 8.10 11.20
CA ASP A 30 -4.89 7.19 12.04
C ASP A 30 -5.59 7.89 13.20
N TYR A 31 -6.91 7.71 13.24
CA TYR A 31 -7.80 8.29 14.25
C TYR A 31 -7.46 7.85 15.68
N GLN A 32 -6.93 6.62 15.88
CA GLN A 32 -6.47 6.15 17.19
C GLN A 32 -5.18 6.82 17.64
N ASN A 33 -4.24 7.02 16.72
CA ASN A 33 -3.03 7.79 17.03
C ASN A 33 -3.37 9.24 17.34
N LYS A 34 -4.40 9.80 16.71
CA LYS A 34 -4.88 11.17 17.03
C LYS A 34 -5.42 11.28 18.46
N LYS A 35 -6.10 10.26 18.98
CA LYS A 35 -6.64 10.25 20.36
C LYS A 35 -5.55 10.00 21.41
N ILE A 36 -4.59 9.13 21.13
CA ILE A 36 -3.40 8.92 21.96
C ILE A 36 -2.53 10.18 21.94
N THR A 37 -2.33 10.77 20.78
CA THR A 37 -1.59 12.02 20.59
C THR A 37 -2.25 13.16 21.35
N LEU A 38 -3.57 13.30 21.30
CA LEU A 38 -4.32 14.31 22.06
C LEU A 38 -4.18 14.12 23.57
N LYS A 39 -4.20 12.88 24.08
CA LYS A 39 -4.01 12.62 25.50
C LYS A 39 -2.59 13.00 25.96
N TYR A 40 -1.56 12.70 25.15
CA TYR A 40 -0.20 13.15 25.44
C TYR A 40 -0.04 14.67 25.31
N PHE A 41 -0.84 15.32 24.47
CA PHE A 41 -0.88 16.78 24.34
C PHE A 41 -1.56 17.43 25.53
N ASP A 42 -2.63 16.86 26.07
CA ASP A 42 -3.28 17.36 27.28
C ASP A 42 -2.30 17.33 28.48
N ASP A 43 -1.56 16.22 28.66
CA ASP A 43 -0.53 16.09 29.69
C ASP A 43 0.67 17.05 29.44
N PHE A 44 1.03 17.30 28.17
CA PHE A 44 2.05 18.21 27.73
C PHE A 44 1.64 19.66 27.95
N ASP A 45 0.40 20.00 27.64
CA ASP A 45 -0.20 21.30 27.85
C ASP A 45 -0.15 21.73 29.32
N GLU A 46 -0.60 20.89 30.25
CA GLU A 46 -0.57 21.22 31.67
C GLU A 46 0.87 21.42 32.19
N SER A 47 1.81 20.64 31.71
CA SER A 47 3.20 20.70 32.16
C SER A 47 3.94 21.93 31.61
N ILE A 48 3.75 22.30 30.33
CA ILE A 48 4.29 23.53 29.74
C ILE A 48 3.63 24.76 30.34
N LEU A 49 2.32 24.74 30.47
CA LEU A 49 1.55 25.83 31.06
C LEU A 49 1.98 26.11 32.49
N SER A 50 2.19 25.07 33.28
CA SER A 50 2.71 25.18 34.64
C SER A 50 4.12 25.76 34.65
N CYS A 51 5.00 25.35 33.75
CA CYS A 51 6.36 25.83 33.63
C CYS A 51 6.41 27.28 33.17
N ILE A 52 5.65 27.64 32.14
CA ILE A 52 5.56 29.02 31.60
C ILE A 52 4.99 29.97 32.67
N ARG A 53 3.91 29.59 33.36
CA ARG A 53 3.27 30.37 34.42
C ARG A 53 4.19 30.56 35.62
N ASN A 54 5.02 29.57 35.96
CA ASN A 54 5.91 29.64 37.08
C ASN A 54 7.24 30.37 36.78
N THR A 55 7.65 30.43 35.51
CA THR A 55 8.97 30.91 35.09
C THR A 55 8.92 32.34 34.53
N ILE A 56 7.87 32.70 33.76
CA ILE A 56 7.75 34.02 33.15
C ILE A 56 6.55 34.76 33.77
N LYS A 57 6.84 35.77 34.57
CA LYS A 57 5.84 36.67 35.20
C LYS A 57 5.62 37.95 34.42
N ASP A 58 6.51 38.23 33.45
CA ASP A 58 6.42 39.43 32.62
C ASP A 58 5.67 39.12 31.32
N GLN A 59 4.63 39.87 31.05
CA GLN A 59 3.75 39.64 29.88
C GLN A 59 4.47 39.92 28.57
N TYR A 60 5.40 40.89 28.53
CA TYR A 60 6.18 41.21 27.32
C TYR A 60 7.18 40.11 26.95
N GLU A 61 7.85 39.56 27.93
CA GLU A 61 8.77 38.42 27.71
C GLU A 61 8.04 37.19 27.21
N LEU A 62 6.82 36.95 27.72
CA LEU A 62 5.96 35.83 27.32
C LEU A 62 5.49 35.98 25.88
N GLU A 63 5.02 37.19 25.49
CA GLU A 63 4.57 37.49 24.13
C GLU A 63 5.70 37.31 23.10
N LYS A 64 6.91 37.74 23.43
CA LYS A 64 8.09 37.60 22.54
C LYS A 64 8.55 36.17 22.37
N ALA A 65 8.57 35.37 23.44
CA ALA A 65 8.86 33.94 23.34
C ALA A 65 7.85 33.19 22.49
N GLN A 66 6.56 33.54 22.65
CA GLN A 66 5.47 32.98 21.86
C GLN A 66 5.57 33.35 20.38
N GLU A 67 5.78 34.63 20.06
CA GLU A 67 5.91 35.11 18.69
C GLU A 67 7.09 34.43 17.98
N PHE A 68 8.19 34.19 18.67
CA PHE A 68 9.35 33.51 18.12
C PHE A 68 9.08 32.03 17.83
N ILE A 69 8.42 31.30 18.72
CA ILE A 69 8.05 29.89 18.52
C ILE A 69 7.07 29.77 17.34
N LEU A 70 6.09 30.67 17.23
CA LEU A 70 5.12 30.72 16.13
C LEU A 70 5.75 31.03 14.78
N GLN A 71 6.81 31.85 14.73
CA GLN A 71 7.48 32.22 13.48
C GLN A 71 8.49 31.19 12.97
N HIS A 72 8.86 30.16 13.78
CA HIS A 72 9.86 29.17 13.44
C HIS A 72 9.34 27.72 13.37
N PRO A 73 8.13 27.46 12.80
CA PRO A 73 7.64 26.11 12.62
C PRO A 73 8.53 25.28 11.70
N LEU A 74 9.31 25.92 10.82
CA LEU A 74 10.25 25.27 9.88
C LEU A 74 11.50 24.71 10.55
N TYR A 75 11.91 25.19 11.73
CA TYR A 75 13.05 24.64 12.45
C TYR A 75 12.84 23.16 12.81
N PHE A 76 11.60 22.79 13.12
CA PHE A 76 11.19 21.42 13.38
C PHE A 76 10.86 20.63 12.12
N LYS A 77 10.49 21.31 11.02
CA LYS A 77 10.05 20.68 9.76
C LYS A 77 11.23 20.18 8.91
N GLN A 78 12.39 20.84 8.99
CA GLN A 78 13.59 20.49 8.22
C GLN A 78 14.50 19.47 8.93
N ASN A 79 14.42 19.36 10.25
CA ASN A 79 15.26 18.50 11.05
C ASN A 79 14.39 17.54 11.88
N TYR A 80 14.07 16.38 11.35
CA TYR A 80 13.42 15.27 12.08
C TYR A 80 14.30 14.69 13.22
N GLN A 81 15.22 15.47 13.78
CA GLN A 81 16.16 15.04 14.78
C GLN A 81 15.75 15.56 16.14
N PHE A 82 15.98 14.77 17.18
CA PHE A 82 16.00 15.28 18.54
C PHE A 82 16.88 16.52 18.61
N ILE A 83 16.40 17.55 19.29
CA ILE A 83 17.15 18.76 19.47
C ILE A 83 18.21 18.43 20.53
N ASP A 84 19.45 18.21 20.09
CA ASP A 84 20.61 18.05 20.93
C ASP A 84 21.01 19.39 21.60
N ASP A 85 21.92 19.36 22.53
CA ASP A 85 22.32 20.53 23.27
C ASP A 85 22.89 21.66 22.39
N ASP A 86 23.56 21.33 21.29
CA ASP A 86 24.11 22.33 20.35
C ASP A 86 23.00 23.03 19.56
N LYS A 87 21.96 22.31 19.14
CA LYS A 87 20.78 22.86 18.46
C LYS A 87 19.91 23.66 19.42
N LYS A 88 19.86 23.26 20.68
CA LYS A 88 19.20 23.96 21.77
C LYS A 88 19.82 25.33 21.99
N ILE A 89 21.16 25.41 22.05
CA ILE A 89 21.92 26.66 22.14
C ILE A 89 21.64 27.54 20.91
N ASN A 90 21.69 27.00 19.71
CA ASN A 90 21.43 27.75 18.48
C ASN A 90 19.98 28.30 18.41
N PHE A 91 19.00 27.54 18.87
CA PHE A 91 17.60 27.99 18.93
C PHE A 91 17.44 29.17 19.92
N ILE A 92 18.08 29.11 21.07
CA ILE A 92 18.10 30.17 22.07
C ILE A 92 18.85 31.41 21.55
N ASP A 93 19.97 31.21 20.88
CA ASP A 93 20.74 32.31 20.27
C ASP A 93 19.97 33.01 19.14
N ASP A 94 19.25 32.27 18.31
CA ASP A 94 18.38 32.82 17.26
C ASP A 94 17.20 33.60 17.83
N PHE A 95 16.66 33.18 18.98
CA PHE A 95 15.69 33.96 19.72
C PHE A 95 16.24 35.32 20.12
N TYR A 96 17.45 35.37 20.71
CA TYR A 96 18.07 36.62 21.14
C TYR A 96 18.61 37.47 20.00
N LYS A 97 18.92 36.89 18.83
CA LYS A 97 19.22 37.68 17.62
C LYS A 97 18.03 38.48 17.15
N LYS A 98 16.80 37.91 17.28
CA LYS A 98 15.57 38.57 16.88
C LYS A 98 14.99 39.52 17.94
N ASN A 99 15.35 39.29 19.21
CA ASN A 99 14.89 40.09 20.37
C ASN A 99 16.09 40.56 21.23
N PRO A 100 16.95 41.46 20.68
CA PRO A 100 18.20 41.84 21.35
C PRO A 100 17.99 42.60 22.66
N ASP A 101 16.85 43.27 22.86
CA ASP A 101 16.41 43.97 24.05
C ASP A 101 16.22 43.03 25.26
N LEU A 102 15.83 41.79 25.02
CA LEU A 102 15.59 40.80 26.07
C LEU A 102 16.88 40.13 26.57
N ARG A 103 17.99 40.25 25.84
CA ARG A 103 19.28 39.65 26.21
C ARG A 103 19.87 40.22 27.48
N SER A 104 19.52 41.46 27.83
CA SER A 104 20.07 42.18 29.00
C SER A 104 19.19 42.11 30.26
N ILE A 105 17.92 41.74 30.15
CA ILE A 105 16.92 41.94 31.22
C ILE A 105 16.50 40.62 31.91
N GLY A 106 16.59 39.48 31.26
CA GLY A 106 16.00 38.26 31.84
C GLY A 106 16.54 36.94 31.30
N SER A 107 17.74 36.94 30.73
CA SER A 107 18.28 35.84 29.97
C SER A 107 18.12 34.43 30.63
N LYS A 108 18.28 34.35 31.95
CA LYS A 108 18.24 33.06 32.65
C LYS A 108 16.84 32.42 32.70
N ARG A 109 15.79 33.23 32.80
CA ARG A 109 14.42 32.74 32.90
C ARG A 109 13.86 32.35 31.53
N ILE A 110 14.15 33.12 30.49
CA ILE A 110 13.75 32.85 29.13
C ILE A 110 14.50 31.60 28.63
N ASN A 111 15.79 31.50 28.87
CA ASN A 111 16.57 30.32 28.54
C ASN A 111 15.99 29.08 29.20
N GLN A 112 15.68 29.11 30.47
CA GLN A 112 15.12 27.99 31.20
C GLN A 112 13.74 27.58 30.64
N CYS A 113 12.94 28.56 30.19
CA CYS A 113 11.64 28.30 29.56
C CYS A 113 11.82 27.64 28.19
N LEU A 114 12.67 28.17 27.33
CA LEU A 114 12.97 27.62 26.02
C LEU A 114 13.60 26.23 26.08
N GLU A 115 14.53 26.03 27.05
CA GLU A 115 15.13 24.73 27.33
C GLU A 115 14.10 23.71 27.78
N THR A 116 13.22 24.10 28.73
CA THR A 116 12.15 23.21 29.21
C THR A 116 11.16 22.87 28.11
N TYR A 117 10.84 23.82 27.23
CA TYR A 117 10.02 23.58 26.05
C TYR A 117 10.64 22.52 25.12
N ILE A 118 11.94 22.66 24.83
CA ILE A 118 12.65 21.71 23.96
C ILE A 118 12.75 20.33 24.63
N ASP A 119 13.01 20.27 25.93
CA ASP A 119 13.10 19.00 26.67
C ASP A 119 11.75 18.26 26.67
N LYS A 120 10.66 18.98 26.87
CA LYS A 120 9.31 18.40 26.79
C LYS A 120 8.93 17.98 25.38
N LEU A 121 9.35 18.72 24.37
CA LEU A 121 9.16 18.33 22.97
C LEU A 121 9.94 17.04 22.64
N ASN A 122 11.19 16.94 23.10
CA ASN A 122 12.00 15.74 22.96
C ASN A 122 11.39 14.53 23.70
N GLU A 123 10.83 14.75 24.89
CA GLU A 123 10.12 13.72 25.66
C GLU A 123 8.88 13.23 24.90
N LEU A 124 8.10 14.15 24.34
CA LEU A 124 6.92 13.84 23.54
C LEU A 124 7.29 13.05 22.26
N LEU A 125 8.31 13.52 21.55
CA LEU A 125 8.84 12.82 20.36
C LEU A 125 9.33 11.40 20.70
N ASN A 126 9.98 11.25 21.86
CA ASN A 126 10.40 9.94 22.36
C ASN A 126 9.25 8.99 22.67
N ASN A 127 8.10 9.51 23.09
CA ASN A 127 6.93 8.70 23.40
C ASN A 127 6.09 8.37 22.16
N LEU A 128 6.10 9.25 21.14
CA LEU A 128 5.34 9.10 19.91
C LEU A 128 6.07 8.30 18.83
N LEU A 129 7.41 8.31 18.85
CA LEU A 129 8.19 7.53 17.90
C LEU A 129 8.11 6.04 18.22
N SER A 130 7.81 5.24 17.21
CA SER A 130 7.94 3.78 17.26
C SER A 130 9.38 3.38 17.65
N ALA A 131 9.57 2.13 18.10
CA ALA A 131 10.90 1.61 18.39
C ALA A 131 11.85 1.74 17.19
N GLU A 132 11.33 1.65 15.97
CA GLU A 132 12.06 1.85 14.72
C GLU A 132 12.48 3.31 14.52
N GLY A 133 11.59 4.25 14.79
CA GLY A 133 11.91 5.68 14.77
C GLY A 133 13.02 6.03 15.76
N LYS A 134 13.03 5.43 16.95
CA LYS A 134 14.10 5.62 17.97
C LYS A 134 15.46 5.07 17.51
N ILE A 135 15.46 3.92 16.81
CA ILE A 135 16.69 3.33 16.26
C ILE A 135 17.26 4.22 15.17
N ILE A 136 16.45 4.70 14.27
CA ILE A 136 16.86 5.61 13.17
C ILE A 136 17.44 6.92 13.75
N VAL A 137 16.79 7.50 14.75
CA VAL A 137 17.24 8.74 15.39
C VAL A 137 18.57 8.55 16.15
N ASN A 138 18.73 7.42 16.85
CA ASN A 138 20.00 7.12 17.54
C ASN A 138 21.16 6.87 16.56
N GLN A 139 20.89 6.23 15.39
CA GLN A 139 21.92 6.05 14.36
C GLN A 139 22.35 7.37 13.72
N ILE A 140 21.41 8.29 13.49
CA ILE A 140 21.70 9.62 12.96
C ILE A 140 22.54 10.42 13.96
N ASN A 141 22.23 10.35 15.25
CA ASN A 141 22.97 11.07 16.30
C ASN A 141 24.40 10.53 16.49
N THR A 142 24.58 9.19 16.40
CA THR A 142 25.93 8.59 16.50
C THR A 142 26.77 8.87 15.25
N THR A 143 26.19 8.95 14.07
CA THR A 143 26.89 9.26 12.83
C THR A 143 27.25 10.75 12.75
N SER A 144 26.35 11.64 13.13
CA SER A 144 26.62 13.09 13.17
C SER A 144 27.70 13.46 14.21
N SER A 145 27.70 12.81 15.37
CA SER A 145 28.75 13.05 16.39
C SER A 145 30.14 12.58 15.92
N LYS A 146 30.24 11.50 15.14
CA LYS A 146 31.49 11.06 14.50
C LYS A 146 31.96 12.04 13.42
N ILE A 147 31.05 12.51 12.58
CA ILE A 147 31.34 13.46 11.50
C ILE A 147 31.80 14.83 12.08
N ILE A 148 31.18 15.30 13.16
CA ILE A 148 31.56 16.56 13.82
C ILE A 148 32.95 16.48 14.43
N ASN A 149 33.34 15.34 15.00
CA ASN A 149 34.70 15.16 15.55
C ASN A 149 35.78 15.03 14.46
N GLU A 150 35.46 14.56 13.26
CA GLU A 150 36.36 14.54 12.11
C GLU A 150 36.48 15.91 11.41
N ILE A 151 35.42 16.75 11.46
CA ILE A 151 35.39 18.08 10.85
C ILE A 151 36.26 19.09 11.61
N HIS A 152 36.48 18.92 12.90
CA HIS A 152 37.37 19.83 13.71
C HIS A 152 38.86 19.70 13.39
N GLY A 153 39.26 18.69 12.59
CA GLY A 153 40.65 18.46 12.18
C GLY A 153 41.13 19.14 10.90
N SER A 154 40.23 19.66 10.03
CA SER A 154 40.64 20.08 8.68
C SER A 154 39.85 21.28 8.10
N GLN A 155 39.72 22.36 8.87
CA GLN A 155 38.94 23.56 8.45
C GLN A 155 39.47 24.31 7.21
N GLN A 156 40.71 24.08 6.77
CA GLN A 156 41.28 24.84 5.64
C GLN A 156 41.08 24.16 4.28
N GLU A 157 41.05 22.85 4.23
CA GLU A 157 40.84 22.09 2.97
C GLU A 157 39.35 22.05 2.53
N ILE A 158 38.46 22.03 3.51
CA ILE A 158 37.00 22.00 3.28
C ILE A 158 36.47 23.29 2.62
N LYS A 159 37.11 24.44 2.89
CA LYS A 159 36.70 25.73 2.30
C LYS A 159 36.94 25.80 0.79
N ASN A 160 37.95 25.11 0.30
CA ASN A 160 38.26 25.03 -1.13
C ASN A 160 37.36 23.99 -1.86
N GLU A 161 37.07 22.86 -1.22
CA GLU A 161 36.11 21.88 -1.75
C GLU A 161 34.67 22.40 -1.69
N PHE A 162 34.28 23.18 -0.68
CA PHE A 162 32.98 23.80 -0.58
C PHE A 162 32.72 24.85 -1.67
N ASN A 163 33.76 25.53 -2.15
CA ASN A 163 33.64 26.44 -3.28
C ASN A 163 33.54 25.69 -4.62
N ASN A 164 34.23 24.56 -4.78
CA ASN A 164 34.04 23.67 -5.93
C ASN A 164 32.68 22.97 -5.93
N LEU A 165 32.16 22.58 -4.76
CA LEU A 165 30.80 22.04 -4.61
C LEU A 165 29.72 23.10 -4.89
N LYS A 166 29.95 24.37 -4.58
CA LYS A 166 29.02 25.45 -4.95
C LYS A 166 28.88 25.66 -6.46
N GLU A 167 29.94 25.44 -7.23
CA GLU A 167 29.87 25.48 -8.70
C GLU A 167 29.18 24.25 -9.30
N ILE A 168 29.27 23.09 -8.63
CA ILE A 168 28.57 21.84 -9.03
C ILE A 168 27.07 21.88 -8.63
N ILE A 169 26.73 22.53 -7.52
CA ILE A 169 25.36 22.69 -7.00
C ILE A 169 24.59 23.80 -7.76
N ALA A 170 25.29 24.70 -8.44
CA ALA A 170 24.67 25.75 -9.27
C ALA A 170 24.12 25.25 -10.61
N SER A 171 24.19 23.97 -10.92
CA SER A 171 23.47 23.36 -12.05
C SER A 171 22.02 23.01 -11.64
N PRO A 172 20.97 23.51 -12.34
CA PRO A 172 19.57 23.45 -11.88
C PRO A 172 18.87 22.10 -11.93
N ASP A 173 19.54 20.99 -12.25
CA ASP A 173 18.88 19.77 -12.70
C ASP A 173 19.15 18.47 -11.91
N ARG A 174 19.57 18.55 -10.65
CA ARG A 174 19.53 17.35 -9.79
C ARG A 174 18.94 17.68 -8.42
N LYS A 175 17.70 17.22 -8.21
CA LYS A 175 17.23 16.98 -6.83
C LYS A 175 18.25 16.07 -6.14
N PRO A 176 18.75 16.41 -4.94
CA PRO A 176 19.53 15.44 -4.17
C PRO A 176 18.64 14.21 -3.95
N PRO A 177 19.14 12.98 -4.10
CA PRO A 177 18.39 11.82 -3.74
C PRO A 177 18.01 11.98 -2.26
N LEU A 178 16.73 11.92 -1.95
CA LEU A 178 16.27 11.69 -0.59
C LEU A 178 17.06 10.47 -0.10
N SER A 179 17.85 10.59 0.97
CA SER A 179 18.56 9.47 1.58
C SER A 179 17.51 8.59 2.26
N ILE A 180 16.80 7.80 1.47
CA ILE A 180 15.94 6.75 1.97
C ILE A 180 16.90 5.73 2.58
N SER A 181 16.71 5.43 3.87
CA SER A 181 17.47 4.35 4.51
C SER A 181 17.28 3.09 3.66
N PRO A 182 18.34 2.38 3.24
CA PRO A 182 18.26 1.21 2.38
C PRO A 182 17.76 -0.03 3.14
N PHE A 183 16.77 0.15 4.00
CA PHE A 183 16.13 -0.88 4.79
C PHE A 183 14.66 -1.00 4.35
N TYR A 184 14.27 -2.20 3.96
CA TYR A 184 12.91 -2.50 3.49
C TYR A 184 12.25 -3.54 4.38
N ASN A 185 11.04 -3.23 4.86
CA ASN A 185 10.19 -4.11 5.65
C ASN A 185 10.86 -4.68 6.91
N ILE A 186 11.58 -3.80 7.64
CA ILE A 186 12.31 -4.19 8.85
C ILE A 186 11.34 -4.61 9.95
N PRO A 187 11.49 -5.82 10.51
CA PRO A 187 10.59 -6.33 11.53
C PRO A 187 10.76 -5.57 12.85
N ARG A 188 9.66 -5.40 13.56
CA ARG A 188 9.71 -4.92 14.94
C ARG A 188 10.36 -5.97 15.84
N LYS A 189 11.09 -5.52 16.87
CA LYS A 189 11.69 -6.40 17.86
C LYS A 189 10.59 -7.18 18.59
N ASN A 190 10.66 -8.51 18.53
CA ASN A 190 9.80 -9.36 19.35
C ASN A 190 10.35 -9.38 20.79
N ASN A 191 9.68 -8.68 21.71
CA ASN A 191 10.09 -8.63 23.10
C ASN A 191 9.95 -9.99 23.83
N LEU A 192 9.24 -10.92 23.24
CA LEU A 192 9.04 -12.27 23.73
C LEU A 192 10.05 -13.28 23.12
N PHE A 193 10.94 -12.83 22.24
CA PHE A 193 11.97 -13.70 21.69
C PHE A 193 12.90 -14.23 22.79
N TRP A 194 13.10 -15.53 22.83
CA TRP A 194 13.92 -16.20 23.82
C TRP A 194 14.63 -17.43 23.23
N GLY A 195 15.81 -17.76 23.81
CA GLY A 195 16.58 -18.90 23.42
C GLY A 195 17.13 -18.79 21.98
N ARG A 196 17.30 -19.93 21.34
CA ARG A 196 17.76 -20.04 19.94
C ARG A 196 19.20 -19.53 19.70
N GLU A 197 20.00 -19.40 20.74
CA GLU A 197 21.39 -18.90 20.60
C GLU A 197 22.22 -19.81 19.71
N LYS A 198 22.00 -21.13 19.77
CA LYS A 198 22.66 -22.10 18.88
C LYS A 198 22.28 -21.84 17.43
N ALA A 199 20.99 -21.76 17.11
CA ALA A 199 20.52 -21.51 15.76
C ALA A 199 21.00 -20.16 15.20
N LEU A 200 21.06 -19.13 16.05
CA LEU A 200 21.61 -17.82 15.70
C LEU A 200 23.13 -17.85 15.50
N SER A 201 23.84 -18.68 16.26
CA SER A 201 25.29 -18.91 16.08
C SER A 201 25.55 -19.63 14.77
N ASP A 202 24.84 -20.75 14.52
CA ASP A 202 24.95 -21.52 13.28
C ASP A 202 24.59 -20.64 12.07
N LEU A 203 23.56 -19.79 12.19
CA LEU A 203 23.18 -18.83 11.16
C LEU A 203 24.29 -17.80 10.90
N THR A 204 24.95 -17.33 11.96
CA THR A 204 26.05 -16.37 11.85
C THR A 204 27.27 -17.01 11.16
N GLU A 205 27.54 -18.26 11.44
CA GLU A 205 28.60 -19.05 10.80
C GLU A 205 28.29 -19.25 9.31
N ASN A 206 27.10 -19.72 8.96
CA ASN A 206 26.67 -19.86 7.58
C ASN A 206 26.72 -18.55 6.79
N MET A 207 26.33 -17.42 7.42
CA MET A 207 26.42 -16.10 6.77
C MET A 207 27.86 -15.66 6.54
N THR A 208 28.81 -16.17 7.31
CA THR A 208 30.23 -15.85 7.17
C THR A 208 30.90 -16.70 6.11
N GLU A 209 30.53 -17.98 6.05
CA GLU A 209 31.17 -18.97 5.17
C GLU A 209 30.49 -19.05 3.80
N TYR A 210 29.16 -19.12 3.76
CA TYR A 210 28.40 -19.42 2.53
C TYR A 210 27.58 -18.22 2.02
N LYS A 211 27.36 -17.18 2.84
CA LYS A 211 26.47 -16.05 2.55
C LYS A 211 25.00 -16.44 2.27
N LEU A 212 24.64 -17.67 2.57
CA LEU A 212 23.32 -18.26 2.35
C LEU A 212 22.97 -19.15 3.54
N SER A 213 21.71 -19.18 3.98
CA SER A 213 21.24 -20.20 4.91
C SER A 213 19.75 -20.46 4.77
N PHE A 214 19.38 -21.73 4.80
CA PHE A 214 17.99 -22.17 4.86
C PHE A 214 17.63 -22.55 6.29
N LEU A 215 16.64 -21.88 6.86
CA LEU A 215 16.00 -22.25 8.13
C LEU A 215 14.82 -23.17 7.83
N THR A 216 14.93 -24.45 8.13
CA THR A 216 13.92 -25.46 7.83
C THR A 216 13.22 -25.94 9.10
N GLY A 217 11.99 -26.41 8.99
CA GLY A 217 11.23 -26.99 10.11
C GLY A 217 9.74 -26.73 10.02
N PRO A 218 8.95 -27.34 10.91
CA PRO A 218 7.50 -27.22 10.89
C PRO A 218 7.00 -25.79 11.11
N GLY A 219 5.75 -25.52 10.72
CA GLY A 219 5.09 -24.24 10.98
C GLY A 219 4.95 -23.99 12.50
N GLY A 220 5.16 -22.77 12.94
CA GLY A 220 5.07 -22.40 14.36
C GLY A 220 6.31 -22.73 15.22
N ILE A 221 7.38 -23.29 14.63
CA ILE A 221 8.62 -23.62 15.33
C ILE A 221 9.49 -22.38 15.61
N GLY A 222 9.23 -21.25 14.95
CA GLY A 222 9.95 -20.01 15.18
C GLY A 222 11.00 -19.61 14.13
N LYS A 223 11.02 -20.21 12.93
CA LYS A 223 11.97 -19.88 11.83
C LYS A 223 12.00 -18.38 11.51
N SER A 224 10.82 -17.81 11.21
CA SER A 224 10.68 -16.38 10.92
C SER A 224 11.11 -15.49 12.10
N GLN A 225 10.92 -15.95 13.35
CA GLN A 225 11.36 -15.21 14.53
C GLN A 225 12.88 -15.21 14.66
N ILE A 226 13.55 -16.32 14.32
CA ILE A 226 15.03 -16.41 14.28
C ILE A 226 15.58 -15.46 13.21
N ALA A 227 15.02 -15.48 11.99
CA ALA A 227 15.43 -14.59 10.92
C ALA A 227 15.27 -13.11 11.32
N ARG A 228 14.13 -12.75 11.91
CA ARG A 228 13.83 -11.40 12.39
C ARG A 228 14.78 -10.96 13.53
N GLU A 229 15.06 -11.83 14.48
CA GLU A 229 16.02 -11.53 15.55
C GLU A 229 17.43 -11.34 15.00
N TYR A 230 17.83 -12.15 14.00
CA TYR A 230 19.12 -11.96 13.31
C TYR A 230 19.20 -10.58 12.64
N VAL A 231 18.12 -10.12 11.99
CA VAL A 231 18.03 -8.76 11.43
C VAL A 231 18.26 -7.71 12.51
N ILE A 232 17.55 -7.80 13.64
CA ILE A 232 17.67 -6.83 14.74
C ILE A 232 19.10 -6.82 15.30
N ARG A 233 19.71 -7.99 15.52
CA ARG A 233 21.11 -8.08 15.99
C ARG A 233 22.08 -7.51 14.95
N SER A 234 21.82 -7.75 13.66
CA SER A 234 22.67 -7.25 12.57
C SER A 234 22.59 -5.71 12.46
N ILE A 235 21.41 -5.13 12.64
CA ILE A 235 21.24 -3.66 12.69
C ILE A 235 22.00 -3.09 13.88
N ASN A 236 21.85 -3.65 15.07
CA ASN A 236 22.52 -3.16 16.28
C ASN A 236 24.06 -3.23 16.16
N ASN A 237 24.57 -4.17 15.39
CA ASN A 237 26.01 -4.36 15.16
C ASN A 237 26.51 -3.64 13.90
N ASN A 238 25.67 -2.91 13.18
CA ASN A 238 25.98 -2.25 11.89
C ASN A 238 26.65 -3.22 10.89
N LYS A 239 26.15 -4.47 10.83
CA LYS A 239 26.75 -5.52 9.99
C LYS A 239 26.46 -5.29 8.50
N TYR A 240 25.29 -4.77 8.15
CA TYR A 240 24.83 -4.55 6.79
C TYR A 240 24.48 -3.09 6.54
N ASN A 241 24.79 -2.60 5.36
CA ASN A 241 24.40 -1.28 4.90
C ASN A 241 22.93 -1.25 4.45
N SER A 242 22.41 -2.39 3.97
CA SER A 242 21.03 -2.53 3.56
C SER A 242 20.44 -3.89 3.97
N ILE A 243 19.15 -3.91 4.28
CA ILE A 243 18.42 -5.12 4.68
C ILE A 243 17.04 -5.13 4.03
N PHE A 244 16.69 -6.27 3.44
CA PHE A 244 15.41 -6.48 2.74
C PHE A 244 14.74 -7.73 3.30
N LEU A 245 13.50 -7.61 3.74
CA LEU A 245 12.68 -8.74 4.13
C LEU A 245 11.49 -8.85 3.18
N PHE A 246 11.45 -9.95 2.44
CA PHE A 246 10.39 -10.26 1.49
C PHE A 246 9.57 -11.45 1.96
N THR A 247 8.24 -11.31 1.95
CA THR A 247 7.34 -12.45 2.08
C THR A 247 7.37 -13.25 0.78
N ALA A 248 7.56 -14.56 0.87
CA ALA A 248 7.86 -15.42 -0.27
C ALA A 248 7.01 -16.71 -0.28
N THR A 249 5.75 -16.65 0.16
CA THR A 249 4.88 -17.84 0.24
C THR A 249 4.52 -18.38 -1.15
N SER A 250 4.59 -17.55 -2.19
CA SER A 250 4.46 -17.93 -3.59
C SER A 250 5.31 -17.06 -4.51
N GLU A 251 5.59 -17.53 -5.74
CA GLU A 251 6.34 -16.74 -6.73
C GLU A 251 5.66 -15.39 -7.04
N ASN A 252 4.35 -15.38 -7.13
CA ASN A 252 3.58 -14.17 -7.41
C ASN A 252 3.68 -13.16 -6.26
N GLU A 253 3.58 -13.63 -5.02
CA GLU A 253 3.73 -12.76 -3.84
C GLU A 253 5.14 -12.18 -3.76
N LEU A 254 6.16 -12.98 -4.04
CA LEU A 254 7.55 -12.52 -4.08
C LEU A 254 7.77 -11.42 -5.13
N LEU A 255 7.21 -11.58 -6.33
CA LEU A 255 7.28 -10.55 -7.37
C LEU A 255 6.52 -9.27 -6.99
N GLU A 256 5.42 -9.40 -6.27
CA GLU A 256 4.71 -8.24 -5.70
C GLU A 256 5.54 -7.51 -4.65
N GLU A 257 6.20 -8.25 -3.75
CA GLU A 257 7.10 -7.67 -2.75
C GLU A 257 8.30 -6.98 -3.42
N PHE A 258 8.86 -7.53 -4.48
CA PHE A 258 9.91 -6.90 -5.26
C PHE A 258 9.43 -5.59 -5.92
N ASN A 259 8.23 -5.57 -6.48
CA ASN A 259 7.63 -4.35 -7.03
C ASN A 259 7.41 -3.29 -5.94
N LYS A 260 6.89 -3.67 -4.78
CA LYS A 260 6.72 -2.76 -3.64
C LYS A 260 8.05 -2.16 -3.20
N ALA A 261 9.10 -2.98 -3.10
CA ALA A 261 10.43 -2.52 -2.74
C ALA A 261 11.00 -1.56 -3.80
N ALA A 262 10.87 -1.88 -5.09
CA ALA A 262 11.35 -1.04 -6.17
C ALA A 262 10.63 0.33 -6.21
N LEU A 263 9.33 0.36 -5.94
CA LEU A 263 8.56 1.59 -5.79
C LEU A 263 8.96 2.37 -4.53
N TYR A 264 9.15 1.69 -3.41
CA TYR A 264 9.57 2.30 -2.15
C TYR A 264 10.91 3.05 -2.27
N PHE A 265 11.83 2.52 -3.07
CA PHE A 265 13.14 3.12 -3.32
C PHE A 265 13.20 4.04 -4.54
N ASP A 266 12.05 4.41 -5.14
CA ASP A 266 11.95 5.23 -6.35
C ASP A 266 12.74 4.66 -7.57
N LEU A 267 12.97 3.35 -7.59
CA LEU A 267 13.61 2.65 -8.73
C LEU A 267 12.65 2.50 -9.90
N LEU A 268 11.37 2.46 -9.60
CA LEU A 268 10.25 2.42 -10.53
C LEU A 268 9.24 3.50 -10.17
N GLN A 269 8.55 4.00 -11.17
CA GLN A 269 7.41 4.92 -10.99
C GLN A 269 6.08 4.17 -10.98
N GLU A 270 6.05 2.97 -11.55
CA GLU A 270 4.90 2.08 -11.68
C GLU A 270 5.35 0.62 -11.52
N LYS A 271 4.41 -0.28 -11.25
CA LYS A 271 4.70 -1.72 -11.20
C LYS A 271 5.30 -2.19 -12.52
N CYS A 272 6.33 -3.02 -12.43
CA CYS A 272 7.01 -3.64 -13.56
C CYS A 272 6.52 -5.09 -13.71
N GLU A 273 5.95 -5.42 -14.84
CA GLU A 273 5.52 -6.80 -15.16
C GLU A 273 6.68 -7.68 -15.63
N ASP A 274 7.74 -7.06 -16.17
CA ASP A 274 8.95 -7.79 -16.57
C ASP A 274 9.80 -8.13 -15.34
N SER A 275 9.73 -9.38 -14.92
CA SER A 275 10.47 -9.90 -13.77
C SER A 275 11.99 -9.77 -13.94
N ASN A 276 12.53 -9.86 -15.17
CA ASN A 276 13.96 -9.73 -15.42
C ASN A 276 14.42 -8.27 -15.24
N ARG A 277 13.64 -7.32 -15.76
CA ARG A 277 13.89 -5.89 -15.55
C ARG A 277 13.81 -5.52 -14.08
N LEU A 278 12.78 -6.01 -13.37
CA LEU A 278 12.58 -5.78 -11.94
C LEU A 278 13.77 -6.29 -11.13
N MET A 279 14.20 -7.53 -11.41
CA MET A 279 15.37 -8.13 -10.76
C MET A 279 16.65 -7.36 -11.05
N SER A 280 16.88 -6.91 -12.29
CA SER A 280 18.04 -6.11 -12.65
C SER A 280 18.12 -4.80 -11.90
N LEU A 281 16.98 -4.09 -11.74
CA LEU A 281 16.91 -2.83 -10.99
C LEU A 281 17.19 -3.04 -9.50
N LEU A 282 16.53 -4.03 -8.89
CA LEU A 282 16.73 -4.34 -7.47
C LEU A 282 18.15 -4.84 -7.21
N SER A 283 18.70 -5.74 -8.06
CA SER A 283 20.09 -6.19 -7.93
C SER A 283 21.06 -5.03 -7.96
N SER A 284 20.93 -4.13 -8.94
CA SER A 284 21.80 -2.94 -9.01
C SER A 284 21.68 -2.06 -7.78
N PHE A 285 20.47 -1.88 -7.24
CA PHE A 285 20.26 -1.09 -6.04
C PHE A 285 20.88 -1.76 -4.81
N ILE A 286 20.64 -3.06 -4.63
CA ILE A 286 21.16 -3.86 -3.52
C ILE A 286 22.69 -3.91 -3.56
N ASP A 287 23.28 -4.12 -4.73
CA ASP A 287 24.73 -4.16 -4.93
C ASP A 287 25.40 -2.83 -4.60
N ASN A 288 24.79 -1.71 -4.99
CA ASN A 288 25.27 -0.37 -4.66
C ASN A 288 25.19 -0.03 -3.16
N ASN A 289 24.38 -0.76 -2.39
CA ASN A 289 24.23 -0.61 -0.95
C ASN A 289 24.89 -1.76 -0.16
N SER A 290 25.76 -2.53 -0.77
CA SER A 290 26.47 -3.64 -0.12
C SER A 290 27.36 -3.17 1.04
N PRO A 291 27.58 -4.02 2.10
CA PRO A 291 27.06 -5.36 2.28
C PRO A 291 25.56 -5.38 2.60
N SER A 292 24.83 -6.29 1.96
CA SER A 292 23.36 -6.38 2.01
C SER A 292 22.90 -7.72 2.59
N LEU A 293 21.75 -7.70 3.31
CA LEU A 293 21.06 -8.89 3.79
C LEU A 293 19.68 -8.99 3.15
N VAL A 294 19.36 -10.12 2.56
CA VAL A 294 18.04 -10.40 1.98
C VAL A 294 17.41 -11.60 2.67
N ILE A 295 16.18 -11.46 3.11
CA ILE A 295 15.42 -12.52 3.75
C ILE A 295 14.20 -12.87 2.88
N TYR A 296 14.04 -14.16 2.59
CA TYR A 296 12.86 -14.75 1.95
C TYR A 296 12.08 -15.52 3.02
N ASP A 297 10.99 -14.92 3.53
CA ASP A 297 10.21 -15.50 4.63
C ASP A 297 9.02 -16.30 4.11
N GLY A 298 9.00 -17.61 4.42
CA GLY A 298 7.87 -18.50 4.13
C GLY A 298 7.89 -19.18 2.75
N LEU A 299 9.05 -19.53 2.24
CA LEU A 299 9.23 -20.15 0.91
C LEU A 299 8.81 -21.61 0.89
N ASP A 300 7.53 -21.91 0.77
CA ASP A 300 6.99 -23.25 0.90
C ASP A 300 6.58 -23.91 -0.45
N ASP A 301 6.06 -23.14 -1.40
CA ASP A 301 5.40 -23.66 -2.60
C ASP A 301 6.27 -23.68 -3.88
N THR A 302 7.45 -23.05 -3.88
CA THR A 302 8.26 -22.91 -5.08
C THR A 302 9.49 -23.82 -5.04
N PRO A 303 9.84 -24.51 -6.12
CA PRO A 303 11.07 -25.31 -6.19
C PRO A 303 12.30 -24.44 -5.97
N ILE A 304 13.12 -24.80 -4.98
CA ILE A 304 14.28 -24.03 -4.52
C ILE A 304 15.26 -23.71 -5.66
N ASN A 305 15.57 -24.70 -6.51
CA ASN A 305 16.50 -24.50 -7.63
C ASN A 305 16.04 -23.41 -8.60
N LYS A 306 14.74 -23.34 -8.88
CA LYS A 306 14.15 -22.29 -9.73
C LYS A 306 14.29 -20.90 -9.11
N LEU A 307 14.17 -20.80 -7.79
CA LEU A 307 14.26 -19.55 -7.05
C LEU A 307 15.70 -19.06 -6.94
N VAL A 308 16.62 -19.95 -6.62
CA VAL A 308 18.07 -19.65 -6.53
C VAL A 308 18.57 -19.11 -7.86
N GLU A 309 18.21 -19.74 -8.97
CA GLU A 309 18.65 -19.31 -10.30
C GLU A 309 18.03 -17.98 -10.73
N LYS A 310 16.79 -17.72 -10.37
CA LYS A 310 16.03 -16.59 -10.95
C LYS A 310 15.92 -15.38 -10.04
N TYR A 311 15.82 -15.57 -8.73
CA TYR A 311 15.41 -14.53 -7.79
C TYR A 311 16.42 -14.23 -6.67
N PHE A 312 17.56 -14.93 -6.60
CA PHE A 312 18.56 -14.65 -5.58
C PHE A 312 19.52 -13.53 -6.01
N PHE A 313 19.77 -12.62 -5.08
CA PHE A 313 20.73 -11.53 -5.24
C PHE A 313 22.14 -12.01 -4.89
N GLN A 314 22.93 -12.34 -5.90
CA GLN A 314 24.21 -13.07 -5.79
C GLN A 314 25.26 -12.39 -4.91
N ASN A 315 25.22 -11.07 -4.75
CA ASN A 315 26.18 -10.31 -3.94
C ASN A 315 25.71 -10.02 -2.52
N SER A 316 24.60 -10.63 -2.09
CA SER A 316 23.99 -10.42 -0.79
C SER A 316 24.12 -11.65 0.10
N ASP A 317 24.10 -11.43 1.41
CA ASP A 317 23.84 -12.48 2.36
C ASP A 317 22.35 -12.83 2.31
N ILE A 318 21.98 -14.12 2.28
CA ILE A 318 20.61 -14.57 2.04
C ILE A 318 20.15 -15.51 3.15
N ILE A 319 18.98 -15.24 3.73
CA ILE A 319 18.28 -16.13 4.65
C ILE A 319 16.95 -16.54 4.03
N VAL A 320 16.68 -17.83 4.02
CA VAL A 320 15.40 -18.40 3.56
C VAL A 320 14.74 -19.15 4.70
N THR A 321 13.47 -18.87 4.98
CA THR A 321 12.68 -19.70 5.88
C THR A 321 11.70 -20.55 5.10
N THR A 322 11.63 -21.85 5.38
CA THR A 322 10.76 -22.79 4.68
C THR A 322 10.30 -23.94 5.55
N GLN A 323 9.14 -24.52 5.24
CA GLN A 323 8.68 -25.79 5.82
C GLN A 323 9.17 -27.00 5.06
N ASN A 324 9.75 -26.81 3.88
CA ASN A 324 10.32 -27.89 3.10
C ASN A 324 11.58 -28.46 3.77
N SER A 325 11.49 -29.70 4.25
CA SER A 325 12.62 -30.41 4.87
C SER A 325 13.48 -31.20 3.87
N ASN A 326 13.07 -31.26 2.60
CA ASN A 326 13.74 -32.04 1.56
C ASN A 326 14.75 -31.18 0.77
N ILE A 327 15.44 -30.28 1.46
CA ILE A 327 16.53 -29.50 0.87
C ILE A 327 17.82 -30.34 1.00
N ASP A 328 18.54 -30.44 -0.09
CA ASP A 328 19.83 -31.18 -0.10
C ASP A 328 20.86 -30.39 0.72
N ALA A 329 21.24 -30.94 1.86
CA ALA A 329 22.19 -30.31 2.77
C ALA A 329 23.65 -30.38 2.23
N ASP A 330 23.91 -31.22 1.23
CA ASP A 330 25.21 -31.26 0.54
C ASP A 330 25.33 -30.13 -0.50
N GLU A 331 24.20 -29.64 -1.00
CA GLU A 331 24.14 -28.54 -1.97
C GLU A 331 23.94 -27.17 -1.30
N PHE A 332 23.15 -27.10 -0.20
CA PHE A 332 22.79 -25.85 0.46
C PHE A 332 23.08 -25.87 1.98
N PRO A 333 23.48 -24.74 2.58
CA PRO A 333 23.65 -24.63 4.04
C PRO A 333 22.29 -24.58 4.74
N VAL A 334 21.87 -25.73 5.30
CA VAL A 334 20.57 -25.91 5.97
C VAL A 334 20.74 -25.95 7.48
N ILE A 335 19.90 -25.17 8.18
CA ILE A 335 19.78 -25.23 9.65
C ILE A 335 18.40 -25.78 9.97
N PRO A 336 18.29 -27.05 10.39
CA PRO A 336 17.02 -27.60 10.83
C PRO A 336 16.66 -27.03 12.21
N ILE A 337 15.52 -26.35 12.29
CA ILE A 337 15.03 -25.79 13.55
C ILE A 337 14.15 -26.84 14.25
N SER A 338 14.60 -27.26 15.41
CA SER A 338 13.90 -28.19 16.31
C SER A 338 13.03 -27.43 17.33
N ASN A 339 12.26 -28.17 18.15
CA ASN A 339 11.61 -27.63 19.34
C ASN A 339 12.64 -26.97 20.26
N PHE A 340 12.17 -26.14 21.18
CA PHE A 340 13.05 -25.66 22.26
C PHE A 340 13.66 -26.85 23.02
N ASP A 341 14.81 -26.64 23.57
CA ASP A 341 15.26 -27.55 24.64
C ASP A 341 14.47 -27.29 25.94
N LEU A 342 14.68 -28.14 26.94
CA LEU A 342 13.90 -28.07 28.14
C LEU A 342 14.20 -26.79 28.96
N GLU A 343 15.48 -26.36 28.94
CA GLU A 343 15.93 -25.15 29.63
C GLU A 343 15.38 -23.89 28.91
N GLU A 344 15.37 -23.88 27.59
CA GLU A 344 14.76 -22.81 26.80
C GLU A 344 13.25 -22.69 27.08
N SER A 345 12.55 -23.81 27.14
CA SER A 345 11.10 -23.89 27.39
C SER A 345 10.75 -23.42 28.81
N GLU A 346 11.47 -23.87 29.83
CA GLU A 346 11.31 -23.43 31.19
C GLU A 346 11.53 -21.92 31.31
N ALA A 347 12.66 -21.46 30.79
CA ALA A 347 13.01 -20.04 30.84
C ALA A 347 12.01 -19.17 30.07
N PHE A 348 11.49 -19.63 28.93
CA PHE A 348 10.46 -18.95 28.16
C PHE A 348 9.18 -18.81 28.97
N LEU A 349 8.68 -19.89 29.57
CA LEU A 349 7.48 -19.86 30.39
C LEU A 349 7.65 -18.94 31.60
N LEU A 350 8.78 -19.04 32.32
CA LEU A 350 9.01 -18.26 33.54
C LEU A 350 9.34 -16.80 33.28
N LYS A 351 10.14 -16.48 32.26
CA LYS A 351 10.61 -15.11 32.00
C LYS A 351 9.49 -14.14 31.72
N TYR A 352 8.55 -14.56 30.92
CA TYR A 352 7.47 -13.69 30.42
C TYR A 352 6.16 -13.86 31.18
N THR A 353 6.18 -14.59 32.30
CA THR A 353 5.02 -14.77 33.15
C THR A 353 5.06 -13.76 34.31
N ASN A 354 3.89 -13.36 34.80
CA ASN A 354 3.73 -12.42 35.88
C ASN A 354 4.48 -12.89 37.13
N LYS A 355 5.13 -11.96 37.87
CA LYS A 355 5.91 -12.28 39.07
C LYS A 355 5.16 -13.09 40.10
N ARG A 356 3.84 -12.84 40.30
CA ARG A 356 3.01 -13.58 41.23
C ARG A 356 2.92 -15.06 40.85
N MET A 357 2.72 -15.31 39.53
CA MET A 357 2.61 -16.69 39.04
C MET A 357 3.94 -17.45 39.13
N LYS A 358 5.07 -16.77 39.06
CA LYS A 358 6.39 -17.39 39.28
C LYS A 358 6.63 -17.88 40.69
N THR A 359 6.12 -17.15 41.68
CA THR A 359 6.31 -17.52 43.09
C THR A 359 5.38 -18.65 43.56
N GLU A 360 4.26 -18.83 42.86
CA GLU A 360 3.26 -19.90 43.15
C GLU A 360 3.51 -21.15 42.30
N SER A 361 4.41 -21.09 41.33
CA SER A 361 4.71 -22.19 40.41
C SER A 361 5.96 -22.95 40.88
N ASP A 362 5.79 -24.24 41.02
CA ASP A 362 6.87 -25.17 41.25
C ASP A 362 7.64 -25.41 39.94
N ASN A 363 8.97 -25.35 39.95
CA ASN A 363 9.81 -25.59 38.79
C ASN A 363 9.54 -26.97 38.16
N GLU A 364 9.27 -27.99 38.99
CA GLU A 364 8.92 -29.32 38.47
C GLU A 364 7.64 -29.31 37.63
N THR A 365 6.65 -28.52 38.04
CA THR A 365 5.39 -28.37 37.27
C THR A 365 5.63 -27.63 35.95
N VAL A 366 6.49 -26.61 35.92
CA VAL A 366 6.83 -25.88 34.69
C VAL A 366 7.55 -26.81 33.71
N LEU A 367 8.50 -27.60 34.19
CA LEU A 367 9.20 -28.61 33.40
C LEU A 367 8.26 -29.69 32.84
N LEU A 368 7.32 -30.15 33.72
CA LEU A 368 6.32 -31.12 33.30
C LEU A 368 5.40 -30.56 32.22
N LEU A 369 4.96 -29.30 32.35
CA LEU A 369 4.17 -28.60 31.32
C LEU A 369 4.95 -28.47 30.04
N ALA A 370 6.20 -28.02 30.07
CA ALA A 370 7.05 -27.88 28.91
C ALA A 370 7.18 -29.21 28.14
N ASN A 371 7.46 -30.31 28.87
CA ASN A 371 7.52 -31.65 28.29
C ASN A 371 6.15 -32.10 27.71
N THR A 372 5.05 -31.80 28.42
CA THR A 372 3.69 -32.15 27.98
C THR A 372 3.32 -31.43 26.69
N LEU A 373 3.81 -30.21 26.54
CA LEU A 373 3.68 -29.39 25.30
C LEU A 373 4.76 -29.70 24.28
N GLU A 374 5.53 -30.78 24.43
CA GLU A 374 6.59 -31.25 23.54
C GLU A 374 7.67 -30.18 23.30
N ASN A 375 7.81 -29.24 24.21
CA ASN A 375 8.69 -28.07 24.07
C ASN A 375 8.44 -27.26 22.77
N TYR A 376 7.21 -27.32 22.24
CA TYR A 376 6.83 -26.70 20.99
C TYR A 376 6.52 -25.20 21.16
N PRO A 377 7.27 -24.29 20.55
CA PRO A 377 7.22 -22.86 20.87
C PRO A 377 5.82 -22.23 20.76
N LEU A 378 5.03 -22.58 19.73
CA LEU A 378 3.67 -22.05 19.57
C LEU A 378 2.74 -22.53 20.68
N ALA A 379 2.86 -23.79 21.11
CA ALA A 379 2.05 -24.33 22.21
C ALA A 379 2.44 -23.70 23.56
N LEU A 380 3.73 -23.50 23.78
CA LEU A 380 4.24 -22.80 24.97
C LEU A 380 3.75 -21.35 25.02
N GLU A 381 3.69 -20.67 23.86
CA GLU A 381 3.15 -19.30 23.79
C GLU A 381 1.66 -19.25 24.14
N TYR A 382 0.87 -20.16 23.63
CA TYR A 382 -0.56 -20.25 24.02
C TYR A 382 -0.73 -20.51 25.53
N ALA A 383 0.03 -21.45 26.07
CA ALA A 383 -0.02 -21.75 27.50
C ALA A 383 0.39 -20.54 28.34
N ARG A 384 1.48 -19.89 28.00
CA ARG A 384 1.98 -18.69 28.66
C ARG A 384 0.96 -17.54 28.62
N ALA A 385 0.39 -17.26 27.43
CA ALA A 385 -0.60 -16.21 27.26
C ALA A 385 -1.86 -16.49 28.11
N TYR A 386 -2.34 -17.73 28.10
CA TYR A 386 -3.48 -18.15 28.91
C TYR A 386 -3.24 -17.97 30.40
N VAL A 387 -2.10 -18.47 30.92
CA VAL A 387 -1.70 -18.34 32.34
C VAL A 387 -1.61 -16.89 32.76
N ASN A 388 -0.98 -16.03 31.92
CA ASN A 388 -0.88 -14.60 32.19
C ASN A 388 -2.27 -13.93 32.24
N GLN A 389 -3.16 -14.26 31.29
CA GLN A 389 -4.46 -13.63 31.18
C GLN A 389 -5.41 -14.08 32.29
N THR A 390 -5.43 -15.36 32.57
CA THR A 390 -6.36 -15.95 33.59
C THR A 390 -5.82 -15.87 35.00
N GLN A 391 -4.55 -15.53 35.18
CA GLN A 391 -3.87 -15.47 36.48
C GLN A 391 -3.93 -16.77 37.28
N ILE A 392 -3.95 -17.92 36.58
CA ILE A 392 -3.88 -19.27 37.21
C ILE A 392 -2.43 -19.76 37.27
N SER A 393 -2.18 -20.80 38.11
CA SER A 393 -0.89 -21.47 38.15
C SER A 393 -0.65 -22.38 36.95
N PHE A 394 0.61 -22.69 36.64
CA PHE A 394 0.95 -23.65 35.58
C PHE A 394 0.41 -25.06 35.90
N SER A 395 0.33 -25.45 37.21
CA SER A 395 -0.30 -26.70 37.61
C SER A 395 -1.79 -26.77 37.24
N LYS A 396 -2.52 -25.65 37.45
CA LYS A 396 -3.93 -25.59 37.07
C LYS A 396 -4.11 -25.59 35.54
N TYR A 397 -3.20 -24.93 34.79
CA TYR A 397 -3.23 -25.03 33.34
C TYR A 397 -2.97 -26.45 32.84
N LEU A 398 -2.06 -27.19 33.47
CA LEU A 398 -1.73 -28.58 33.13
C LEU A 398 -2.93 -29.52 33.35
N GLU A 399 -3.71 -29.30 34.44
CA GLU A 399 -4.96 -30.03 34.68
C GLU A 399 -5.95 -29.78 33.52
N ILE A 400 -6.21 -28.52 33.20
CA ILE A 400 -7.09 -28.12 32.09
C ILE A 400 -6.60 -28.73 30.76
N TYR A 401 -5.30 -28.65 30.47
CA TYR A 401 -4.74 -29.25 29.27
C TYR A 401 -4.96 -30.75 29.19
N SER A 402 -4.82 -31.44 30.32
CA SER A 402 -5.02 -32.90 30.41
C SER A 402 -6.48 -33.29 30.15
N GLU A 403 -7.44 -32.50 30.62
CA GLU A 403 -8.88 -32.70 30.38
C GLU A 403 -9.22 -32.58 28.88
N HIS A 404 -8.59 -31.66 28.14
CA HIS A 404 -8.86 -31.43 26.73
C HIS A 404 -8.08 -32.34 25.76
N LYS A 405 -7.06 -33.05 26.25
CA LYS A 405 -6.18 -33.88 25.40
C LYS A 405 -6.92 -35.06 24.74
N PHE A 406 -8.01 -35.52 25.31
CA PHE A 406 -8.75 -36.72 24.86
C PHE A 406 -9.70 -36.47 23.70
N ASP A 407 -10.01 -35.21 23.33
CA ASP A 407 -10.94 -34.86 22.26
C ASP A 407 -10.37 -35.03 20.83
N ILE A 408 -9.10 -35.36 20.69
CA ILE A 408 -8.36 -35.25 19.40
C ILE A 408 -8.12 -36.63 18.75
N LEU A 409 -8.82 -37.69 19.13
CA LEU A 409 -8.51 -39.05 18.71
C LEU A 409 -8.83 -39.41 17.24
N SER A 410 -9.23 -38.46 16.36
CA SER A 410 -9.75 -38.82 15.04
C SER A 410 -9.16 -38.03 13.87
N SER A 411 -7.83 -37.89 13.69
CA SER A 411 -7.32 -37.41 12.40
C SER A 411 -5.82 -37.64 12.20
N HIS A 412 -5.39 -37.72 10.94
CA HIS A 412 -4.00 -37.82 10.47
C HIS A 412 -3.16 -36.55 10.76
N ILE A 413 -3.22 -36.02 11.99
CA ILE A 413 -2.50 -34.82 12.41
C ILE A 413 -1.18 -35.25 13.08
N THR A 414 -0.08 -34.59 12.75
CA THR A 414 1.24 -34.84 13.35
C THR A 414 1.23 -34.49 14.86
N SER A 415 2.14 -35.06 15.67
CA SER A 415 2.13 -34.91 17.14
C SER A 415 2.21 -33.46 17.55
N TYR A 416 3.12 -32.66 16.92
CA TYR A 416 3.27 -31.24 17.24
C TYR A 416 2.01 -30.39 16.93
N LYS A 417 1.28 -30.73 15.84
CA LYS A 417 0.00 -30.05 15.53
C LYS A 417 -1.07 -30.39 16.58
N LYS A 418 -1.10 -31.62 17.10
CA LYS A 418 -2.02 -32.01 18.15
C LYS A 418 -1.76 -31.25 19.44
N THR A 419 -0.50 -31.11 19.81
CA THR A 419 -0.10 -30.38 21.02
C THR A 419 -0.47 -28.92 20.97
N ALA A 420 -0.15 -28.26 19.83
CA ALA A 420 -0.52 -26.87 19.59
C ALA A 420 -2.05 -26.68 19.52
N TYR A 421 -2.77 -27.61 18.89
CA TYR A 421 -4.24 -27.57 18.84
C TYR A 421 -4.88 -27.63 20.22
N THR A 422 -4.41 -28.55 21.11
CA THR A 422 -4.96 -28.65 22.47
C THR A 422 -4.74 -27.36 23.26
N ALA A 423 -3.54 -26.80 23.20
CA ALA A 423 -3.22 -25.53 23.87
C ALA A 423 -4.03 -24.34 23.30
N TRP A 424 -4.19 -24.30 21.97
CA TRP A 424 -5.05 -23.33 21.32
C TRP A 424 -6.51 -23.47 21.74
N LYS A 425 -7.06 -24.69 21.78
CA LYS A 425 -8.46 -24.98 22.11
C LYS A 425 -8.84 -24.44 23.49
N ILE A 426 -7.97 -24.61 24.46
CA ILE A 426 -8.15 -24.09 25.81
C ILE A 426 -8.31 -22.56 25.81
N SER A 427 -7.44 -21.87 25.11
CA SER A 427 -7.50 -20.40 24.96
C SER A 427 -8.76 -19.97 24.19
N TYR A 428 -9.08 -20.67 23.11
CA TYR A 428 -10.27 -20.40 22.29
C TYR A 428 -11.56 -20.53 23.08
N GLU A 429 -11.74 -21.63 23.81
CA GLU A 429 -12.94 -21.86 24.63
C GLU A 429 -13.08 -20.81 25.74
N LYS A 430 -11.95 -20.38 26.32
CA LYS A 430 -11.97 -19.35 27.35
C LYS A 430 -12.42 -17.99 26.81
N ILE A 431 -11.97 -17.61 25.63
CA ILE A 431 -12.41 -16.37 24.95
C ILE A 431 -13.91 -16.45 24.66
N LEU A 432 -14.40 -17.59 24.17
CA LEU A 432 -15.82 -17.74 23.86
C LEU A 432 -16.71 -17.62 25.09
N GLN A 433 -16.21 -18.01 26.30
CA GLN A 433 -16.91 -17.79 27.56
C GLN A 433 -16.99 -16.31 27.94
N GLN A 434 -15.99 -15.50 27.53
CA GLN A 434 -15.95 -14.07 27.82
C GLN A 434 -16.74 -13.25 26.79
N SER A 435 -16.71 -13.64 25.55
CA SER A 435 -17.38 -12.94 24.44
C SER A 435 -17.80 -13.92 23.35
N THR A 436 -19.11 -14.08 23.18
CA THR A 436 -19.65 -14.87 22.06
C THR A 436 -19.32 -14.25 20.69
N SER A 437 -19.25 -12.94 20.62
CA SER A 437 -18.89 -12.21 19.39
C SER A 437 -17.44 -12.42 18.97
N ALA A 438 -16.54 -12.85 19.87
CA ALA A 438 -15.17 -13.22 19.51
C ALA A 438 -15.14 -14.42 18.55
N LYS A 439 -16.15 -15.31 18.61
CA LYS A 439 -16.28 -16.46 17.71
C LYS A 439 -16.43 -16.00 16.26
N ASP A 440 -17.30 -15.04 16.01
CA ASP A 440 -17.56 -14.55 14.65
C ASP A 440 -16.31 -13.91 14.05
N ILE A 441 -15.59 -13.11 14.85
CA ILE A 441 -14.33 -12.49 14.43
C ILE A 441 -13.28 -13.54 14.09
N LEU A 442 -13.06 -14.52 14.97
CA LEU A 442 -12.08 -15.58 14.76
C LEU A 442 -12.42 -16.45 13.55
N ASN A 443 -13.69 -16.80 13.37
CA ASN A 443 -14.15 -17.63 12.26
C ASN A 443 -13.96 -16.92 10.92
N ILE A 444 -14.40 -15.66 10.80
CA ILE A 444 -14.24 -14.87 9.57
C ILE A 444 -12.74 -14.64 9.26
N VAL A 445 -11.95 -14.21 10.25
CA VAL A 445 -10.51 -13.97 10.09
C VAL A 445 -9.77 -15.25 9.65
N SER A 446 -10.21 -16.43 10.11
CA SER A 446 -9.59 -17.70 9.73
C SER A 446 -9.77 -18.09 8.26
N LEU A 447 -10.73 -17.50 7.56
CA LEU A 447 -11.02 -17.74 6.15
C LEU A 447 -10.25 -16.79 5.21
N LEU A 448 -9.61 -15.76 5.76
CA LEU A 448 -8.86 -14.76 5.01
C LEU A 448 -7.38 -15.14 4.90
N ASP A 449 -6.60 -14.32 4.24
CA ASP A 449 -5.14 -14.45 4.26
C ASP A 449 -4.61 -14.24 5.68
N SER A 450 -3.48 -14.86 6.02
CA SER A 450 -2.92 -14.86 7.38
C SER A 450 -2.37 -13.52 7.84
N CYS A 451 -2.09 -12.59 6.92
CA CYS A 451 -1.46 -11.31 7.19
C CYS A 451 -2.29 -10.14 6.68
N ASP A 452 -2.09 -8.98 7.31
CA ASP A 452 -2.67 -7.70 6.89
C ASP A 452 -4.20 -7.69 6.75
N ILE A 453 -4.90 -8.37 7.66
CA ILE A 453 -6.35 -8.48 7.65
C ILE A 453 -6.95 -7.15 8.11
N PRO A 454 -7.75 -6.44 7.29
CA PRO A 454 -8.31 -5.12 7.62
C PRO A 454 -9.50 -5.26 8.57
N ILE A 455 -9.24 -5.69 9.81
CA ILE A 455 -10.23 -6.13 10.79
C ILE A 455 -11.28 -5.05 11.08
N TYR A 456 -10.88 -3.78 11.14
CA TYR A 456 -11.82 -2.68 11.38
C TYR A 456 -12.75 -2.45 10.17
N ASN A 457 -12.24 -2.54 8.96
CA ASN A 457 -13.07 -2.40 7.76
C ASN A 457 -14.08 -3.55 7.64
N ILE A 458 -13.69 -4.78 8.01
CA ILE A 458 -14.53 -5.97 7.93
C ILE A 458 -15.66 -5.90 8.97
N PHE A 459 -15.36 -5.56 10.23
CA PHE A 459 -16.31 -5.68 11.33
C PHE A 459 -17.06 -4.39 11.69
N LEU A 460 -16.58 -3.22 11.27
CA LEU A 460 -17.37 -1.98 11.35
C LEU A 460 -18.26 -1.78 10.12
N TYR A 461 -18.13 -2.65 9.12
CA TYR A 461 -18.99 -2.65 7.97
C TYR A 461 -20.43 -2.98 8.37
N LYS A 462 -21.41 -2.21 7.87
CA LYS A 462 -22.85 -2.35 8.22
C LYS A 462 -23.21 -2.16 9.71
N ASP A 463 -22.38 -1.44 10.49
CA ASP A 463 -22.65 -1.11 11.90
C ASP A 463 -22.91 -2.35 12.80
N GLN A 464 -22.40 -3.53 12.43
CA GLN A 464 -22.55 -4.76 13.23
C GLN A 464 -21.93 -4.63 14.62
N TYR A 465 -20.84 -3.88 14.72
CA TYR A 465 -20.13 -3.62 15.98
C TYR A 465 -19.92 -2.11 16.14
N SER A 466 -20.10 -1.62 17.37
CA SER A 466 -19.54 -0.30 17.70
C SER A 466 -18.01 -0.42 17.78
N GLN A 467 -17.29 0.66 17.42
CA GLN A 467 -15.84 0.65 17.51
C GLN A 467 -15.34 0.25 18.90
N TYR A 468 -15.99 0.75 19.95
CA TYR A 468 -15.65 0.43 21.34
C TYR A 468 -15.78 -1.08 21.63
N ASN A 469 -16.88 -1.71 21.23
CA ASN A 469 -17.08 -3.14 21.44
C ASN A 469 -16.08 -3.97 20.65
N LEU A 470 -15.80 -3.60 19.40
CA LEU A 470 -14.82 -4.30 18.58
C LEU A 470 -13.42 -4.23 19.19
N GLU A 471 -13.00 -3.07 19.68
CA GLU A 471 -11.70 -2.89 20.34
C GLU A 471 -11.57 -3.78 21.59
N HIS A 472 -12.62 -3.87 22.40
CA HIS A 472 -12.63 -4.77 23.57
C HIS A 472 -12.48 -6.24 23.18
N ILE A 473 -13.19 -6.69 22.14
CA ILE A 473 -13.10 -8.07 21.66
C ILE A 473 -11.69 -8.35 21.09
N ILE A 474 -11.17 -7.42 20.30
CA ILE A 474 -9.82 -7.53 19.75
C ILE A 474 -8.77 -7.65 20.86
N ILE A 475 -8.86 -6.81 21.90
CA ILE A 475 -7.98 -6.89 23.07
C ILE A 475 -8.05 -8.29 23.70
N ALA A 476 -9.26 -8.78 23.96
CA ALA A 476 -9.43 -10.12 24.55
C ALA A 476 -8.80 -11.23 23.71
N ILE A 477 -8.95 -11.18 22.38
CA ILE A 477 -8.36 -12.19 21.48
C ILE A 477 -6.83 -12.09 21.44
N THR A 478 -6.28 -10.87 21.43
CA THR A 478 -4.83 -10.64 21.37
C THR A 478 -4.15 -11.04 22.67
N GLU A 479 -4.80 -10.85 23.81
CA GLU A 479 -4.29 -11.26 25.13
C GLU A 479 -4.04 -12.78 25.24
N TYR A 480 -4.80 -13.60 24.49
CA TYR A 480 -4.59 -15.05 24.40
C TYR A 480 -3.69 -15.48 23.23
N SER A 481 -3.03 -14.54 22.56
CA SER A 481 -2.11 -14.78 21.44
C SER A 481 -2.73 -15.52 20.24
N LEU A 482 -4.06 -15.44 20.05
CA LEU A 482 -4.73 -16.08 18.92
C LEU A 482 -4.52 -15.32 17.60
N PHE A 483 -4.42 -14.00 17.66
CA PHE A 483 -3.90 -13.17 16.61
C PHE A 483 -3.16 -11.94 17.17
N SER A 484 -2.41 -11.26 16.35
CA SER A 484 -1.74 -10.01 16.70
C SER A 484 -2.29 -8.84 15.86
N ILE A 485 -2.26 -7.64 16.42
CA ILE A 485 -2.61 -6.40 15.72
C ILE A 485 -1.36 -5.57 15.49
N ASN A 486 -1.21 -5.12 14.25
CA ASN A 486 -0.21 -4.13 13.88
C ASN A 486 -0.93 -2.97 13.19
N GLU A 487 -0.89 -1.78 13.79
CA GLU A 487 -1.62 -0.59 13.36
C GLU A 487 -3.15 -0.79 13.32
N LYS A 488 -3.75 -1.28 12.31
CA LYS A 488 -5.19 -1.64 12.22
C LYS A 488 -5.40 -2.96 11.52
N MET A 489 -4.31 -3.65 11.24
CA MET A 489 -4.31 -4.92 10.54
C MET A 489 -4.12 -6.06 11.53
N ALA A 490 -4.94 -7.09 11.40
CA ALA A 490 -4.77 -8.31 12.17
C ALA A 490 -3.88 -9.30 11.41
N ASN A 491 -3.08 -10.06 12.15
CA ASN A 491 -2.30 -11.17 11.63
C ASN A 491 -2.59 -12.41 12.46
N MET A 492 -2.98 -13.50 11.83
CA MET A 492 -3.26 -14.78 12.46
C MET A 492 -2.39 -15.87 11.86
N HIS A 493 -1.72 -16.62 12.72
CA HIS A 493 -0.86 -17.71 12.25
C HIS A 493 -1.68 -18.75 11.47
N SER A 494 -1.15 -19.25 10.35
CA SER A 494 -1.85 -20.18 9.46
C SER A 494 -2.33 -21.47 10.15
N ILE A 495 -1.55 -21.99 11.14
CA ILE A 495 -1.97 -23.14 11.96
C ILE A 495 -3.17 -22.77 12.83
N THR A 496 -3.20 -21.58 13.41
CA THR A 496 -4.37 -21.11 14.19
C THR A 496 -5.61 -21.00 13.30
N GLN A 497 -5.46 -20.48 12.09
CA GLN A 497 -6.54 -20.46 11.10
C GLN A 497 -7.02 -21.87 10.75
N GLU A 498 -6.08 -22.81 10.54
CA GLU A 498 -6.40 -24.21 10.26
C GLU A 498 -7.22 -24.83 11.40
N PHE A 499 -6.83 -24.59 12.67
CA PHE A 499 -7.55 -25.08 13.84
C PHE A 499 -8.98 -24.55 13.89
N ILE A 500 -9.18 -23.25 13.66
CA ILE A 500 -10.50 -22.63 13.65
C ILE A 500 -11.37 -23.19 12.52
N ARG A 501 -10.84 -23.32 11.30
CA ARG A 501 -11.57 -23.92 10.17
C ARG A 501 -11.97 -25.36 10.46
N ASN A 502 -11.10 -26.18 11.05
CA ASN A 502 -11.41 -27.54 11.45
C ASN A 502 -12.53 -27.57 12.52
N GLN A 503 -12.51 -26.63 13.47
CA GLN A 503 -13.57 -26.49 14.46
C GLN A 503 -14.91 -26.09 13.83
N MET A 504 -14.90 -25.17 12.84
CA MET A 504 -16.12 -24.82 12.10
C MET A 504 -16.69 -26.00 11.32
N HIS A 505 -15.83 -26.81 10.68
CA HIS A 505 -16.28 -28.05 10.01
C HIS A 505 -16.89 -29.05 10.98
N HIS A 506 -16.26 -29.26 12.13
CA HIS A 506 -16.77 -30.16 13.18
C HIS A 506 -18.16 -29.72 13.70
N ASN A 507 -18.36 -28.39 13.81
CA ASN A 507 -19.62 -27.82 14.28
C ASN A 507 -20.67 -27.63 13.17
N ASN A 508 -20.40 -28.00 11.95
CA ASN A 508 -21.22 -27.72 10.75
C ASN A 508 -21.52 -26.23 10.53
N GLU A 509 -20.60 -25.34 10.95
CA GLU A 509 -20.75 -23.89 10.84
C GLU A 509 -19.96 -23.31 9.65
N TYR A 510 -19.04 -24.07 9.06
CA TYR A 510 -18.10 -23.61 8.03
C TYR A 510 -18.81 -22.92 6.86
N GLN A 511 -19.87 -23.54 6.33
CA GLN A 511 -20.57 -23.00 5.17
C GLN A 511 -21.19 -21.62 5.44
N ASN A 512 -21.79 -21.44 6.61
CA ASN A 512 -22.40 -20.17 6.99
C ASN A 512 -21.38 -19.03 7.07
N TYR A 513 -20.27 -19.25 7.79
CA TYR A 513 -19.20 -18.24 7.89
C TYR A 513 -18.48 -18.02 6.56
N PHE A 514 -18.35 -19.06 5.74
CA PHE A 514 -17.78 -18.92 4.40
C PHE A 514 -18.64 -18.02 3.53
N GLU A 515 -19.96 -18.22 3.47
CA GLU A 515 -20.89 -17.39 2.71
C GLU A 515 -20.94 -15.94 3.24
N GLU A 516 -20.96 -15.78 4.56
CA GLU A 516 -20.89 -14.45 5.19
C GLU A 516 -19.61 -13.72 4.80
N THR A 517 -18.46 -14.39 4.87
CA THR A 517 -17.16 -13.81 4.53
C THR A 517 -17.10 -13.45 3.03
N LEU A 518 -17.66 -14.31 2.15
CA LEU A 518 -17.80 -14.00 0.71
C LEU A 518 -18.59 -12.71 0.51
N SER A 519 -19.73 -12.56 1.18
CA SER A 519 -20.55 -11.35 1.09
C SER A 519 -19.81 -10.12 1.58
N ILE A 520 -19.14 -10.19 2.73
CA ILE A 520 -18.38 -9.06 3.31
C ILE A 520 -17.28 -8.61 2.37
N ILE A 521 -16.43 -9.53 1.91
CA ILE A 521 -15.31 -9.18 1.02
C ILE A 521 -15.82 -8.64 -0.31
N ASN A 522 -16.90 -9.21 -0.84
CA ASN A 522 -17.52 -8.76 -2.09
C ASN A 522 -18.06 -7.32 -1.98
N ASP A 523 -18.71 -7.00 -0.88
CA ASP A 523 -19.28 -5.68 -0.62
C ASP A 523 -18.21 -4.60 -0.33
N LEU A 524 -17.09 -5.00 0.29
CA LEU A 524 -15.97 -4.11 0.60
C LEU A 524 -15.10 -3.80 -0.61
N LEU A 525 -15.10 -4.65 -1.63
CA LEU A 525 -14.34 -4.39 -2.86
C LEU A 525 -14.84 -3.09 -3.52
N PRO A 526 -13.99 -2.07 -3.72
CA PRO A 526 -14.43 -0.80 -4.27
C PRO A 526 -14.96 -0.98 -5.69
N GLN A 527 -16.15 -0.48 -5.98
CA GLN A 527 -16.74 -0.61 -7.32
C GLN A 527 -15.93 0.12 -8.39
N LYS A 528 -15.34 1.26 -8.06
CA LYS A 528 -14.46 2.06 -8.94
C LYS A 528 -13.13 2.32 -8.21
N ILE A 529 -12.06 2.43 -8.96
CA ILE A 529 -10.73 2.80 -8.45
C ILE A 529 -10.41 4.18 -9.04
N THR A 530 -10.59 5.22 -8.24
CA THR A 530 -10.45 6.62 -8.67
C THR A 530 -9.21 7.30 -8.11
N ASN A 531 -8.63 6.76 -7.03
CA ASN A 531 -7.49 7.33 -6.33
C ASN A 531 -6.54 6.25 -5.81
N SER A 532 -5.36 6.66 -5.30
CA SER A 532 -4.35 5.73 -4.79
C SER A 532 -4.83 4.93 -3.58
N ASN A 533 -5.58 5.55 -2.66
CA ASN A 533 -6.06 4.88 -1.46
C ASN A 533 -7.04 3.75 -1.79
N GLU A 534 -7.95 3.99 -2.74
CA GLU A 534 -8.85 2.94 -3.24
C GLU A 534 -8.08 1.82 -3.94
N ARG A 535 -7.02 2.17 -4.68
CA ARG A 535 -6.14 1.18 -5.32
C ARG A 535 -5.43 0.32 -4.29
N ASP A 536 -4.85 0.92 -3.25
CA ASP A 536 -4.13 0.21 -2.21
C ASP A 536 -5.09 -0.68 -1.40
N PHE A 537 -6.27 -0.17 -1.10
CA PHE A 537 -7.30 -0.94 -0.41
C PHE A 537 -7.85 -2.09 -1.28
N ALA A 538 -8.05 -1.87 -2.58
CA ALA A 538 -8.41 -2.93 -3.51
C ALA A 538 -7.33 -4.02 -3.58
N ASN A 539 -6.05 -3.65 -3.67
CA ASN A 539 -4.95 -4.61 -3.65
C ASN A 539 -4.92 -5.44 -2.37
N LEU A 540 -5.15 -4.81 -1.22
CA LEU A 540 -5.23 -5.48 0.07
C LEU A 540 -6.38 -6.50 0.10
N LEU A 541 -7.59 -6.09 -0.26
CA LEU A 541 -8.76 -6.95 -0.29
C LEU A 541 -8.65 -8.09 -1.30
N MET A 542 -7.98 -7.85 -2.44
CA MET A 542 -7.74 -8.87 -3.46
C MET A 542 -6.95 -10.07 -2.91
N LYS A 543 -5.95 -9.85 -2.06
CA LYS A 543 -5.20 -10.91 -1.38
C LYS A 543 -6.16 -11.82 -0.59
N HIS A 544 -7.07 -11.24 0.18
CA HIS A 544 -8.06 -11.96 0.97
C HIS A 544 -9.12 -12.64 0.10
N ALA A 545 -9.59 -11.98 -0.96
CA ALA A 545 -10.54 -12.56 -1.91
C ALA A 545 -9.97 -13.80 -2.61
N LEU A 546 -8.73 -13.72 -3.11
CA LEU A 546 -8.04 -14.85 -3.75
C LEU A 546 -7.85 -16.02 -2.78
N LYS A 547 -7.49 -15.73 -1.52
CA LYS A 547 -7.36 -16.75 -0.48
C LYS A 547 -8.69 -17.41 -0.18
N LEU A 548 -9.74 -16.63 0.02
CA LEU A 548 -11.08 -17.12 0.28
C LEU A 548 -11.58 -18.00 -0.87
N LEU A 549 -11.41 -17.56 -2.12
CA LEU A 549 -11.77 -18.35 -3.31
C LEU A 549 -10.92 -19.63 -3.48
N SER A 550 -9.72 -19.68 -2.91
CA SER A 550 -8.91 -20.91 -2.94
C SER A 550 -9.49 -22.06 -2.10
N TYR A 551 -10.34 -21.76 -1.14
CA TYR A 551 -11.05 -22.76 -0.34
C TYR A 551 -12.31 -23.31 -1.04
N ASN A 552 -12.77 -22.65 -2.10
CA ASN A 552 -13.98 -23.02 -2.84
C ASN A 552 -13.64 -24.08 -3.91
N LYS A 553 -13.53 -25.36 -3.51
CA LYS A 553 -13.16 -26.43 -4.42
C LYS A 553 -14.35 -27.03 -5.20
N ASP A 554 -15.55 -27.01 -4.62
CA ASP A 554 -16.69 -27.80 -5.14
C ASP A 554 -18.03 -27.06 -5.18
N PHE A 555 -18.10 -25.76 -4.84
CA PHE A 555 -19.37 -25.09 -4.68
C PHE A 555 -19.37 -23.64 -5.14
N TYR A 556 -19.92 -23.39 -6.34
CA TYR A 556 -20.13 -22.03 -6.85
C TYR A 556 -21.59 -21.63 -6.67
N ASN A 557 -21.91 -21.08 -5.48
CA ASN A 557 -23.16 -20.36 -5.29
C ASN A 557 -23.09 -18.96 -5.91
N GLU A 558 -24.20 -18.23 -5.90
CA GLU A 558 -24.31 -16.89 -6.49
C GLU A 558 -23.29 -15.89 -5.88
N ASN A 559 -23.05 -15.96 -4.56
CA ASN A 559 -22.08 -15.09 -3.87
C ASN A 559 -20.64 -15.39 -4.29
N ALA A 560 -20.28 -16.67 -4.41
CA ALA A 560 -18.94 -17.06 -4.87
C ALA A 560 -18.71 -16.61 -6.32
N LEU A 561 -19.69 -16.80 -7.20
CA LEU A 561 -19.63 -16.33 -8.58
C LEU A 561 -19.51 -14.80 -8.65
N SER A 562 -20.26 -14.08 -7.82
CA SER A 562 -20.18 -12.62 -7.73
C SER A 562 -18.79 -12.18 -7.30
N LEU A 563 -18.19 -12.82 -6.29
CA LEU A 563 -16.82 -12.51 -5.86
C LEU A 563 -15.79 -12.85 -6.95
N VAL A 564 -15.94 -13.96 -7.67
CA VAL A 564 -15.09 -14.28 -8.81
C VAL A 564 -15.17 -13.19 -9.88
N GLY A 565 -16.38 -12.72 -10.23
CA GLY A 565 -16.59 -11.64 -11.18
C GLY A 565 -15.96 -10.32 -10.76
N ASN A 566 -16.20 -9.93 -9.52
CA ASN A 566 -15.62 -8.70 -8.96
C ASN A 566 -14.10 -8.79 -8.86
N THR A 567 -13.55 -9.94 -8.48
CA THR A 567 -12.11 -10.20 -8.44
C THR A 567 -11.48 -10.04 -9.82
N ALA A 568 -12.03 -10.67 -10.86
CA ALA A 568 -11.55 -10.51 -12.22
C ALA A 568 -11.61 -9.06 -12.71
N SER A 569 -12.72 -8.36 -12.41
CA SER A 569 -12.85 -6.92 -12.70
C SER A 569 -11.79 -6.07 -12.02
N LYS A 570 -11.47 -6.34 -10.76
CA LYS A 570 -10.45 -5.57 -10.01
C LYS A 570 -9.04 -5.87 -10.49
N LEU A 571 -8.69 -7.12 -10.76
CA LEU A 571 -7.43 -7.48 -11.40
C LEU A 571 -7.24 -6.70 -12.71
N TYR A 572 -8.29 -6.64 -13.53
CA TYR A 572 -8.27 -5.88 -14.78
C TYR A 572 -8.08 -4.37 -14.55
N LEU A 573 -8.85 -3.76 -13.63
CA LEU A 573 -8.74 -2.33 -13.32
C LEU A 573 -7.39 -1.95 -12.70
N LEU A 574 -6.74 -2.90 -12.04
CA LEU A 574 -5.38 -2.74 -11.49
C LEU A 574 -4.28 -2.92 -12.56
N GLY A 575 -4.63 -3.27 -13.80
CA GLY A 575 -3.68 -3.51 -14.90
C GLY A 575 -2.99 -4.88 -14.83
N LYS A 576 -3.46 -5.79 -13.99
CA LYS A 576 -2.88 -7.14 -13.81
C LYS A 576 -3.42 -8.12 -14.87
N TYR A 577 -3.17 -7.83 -16.14
CA TYR A 577 -3.80 -8.55 -17.26
C TYR A 577 -3.43 -10.03 -17.33
N THR A 578 -2.20 -10.38 -17.01
CA THR A 578 -1.75 -11.78 -16.93
C THR A 578 -2.50 -12.53 -15.84
N ASP A 579 -2.63 -11.91 -14.66
CA ASP A 579 -3.33 -12.50 -13.51
C ASP A 579 -4.82 -12.70 -13.82
N VAL A 580 -5.45 -11.78 -14.58
CA VAL A 580 -6.84 -11.94 -15.07
C VAL A 580 -6.98 -13.21 -15.89
N ILE A 581 -6.09 -13.44 -16.85
CA ILE A 581 -6.13 -14.60 -17.74
C ILE A 581 -5.96 -15.89 -16.95
N GLU A 582 -4.95 -15.96 -16.08
CA GLU A 582 -4.70 -17.13 -15.23
C GLU A 582 -5.86 -17.40 -14.27
N PHE A 583 -6.37 -16.37 -13.64
CA PHE A 583 -7.48 -16.45 -12.71
C PHE A 583 -8.76 -16.98 -13.39
N ILE A 584 -9.14 -16.42 -14.53
CA ILE A 584 -10.32 -16.86 -15.28
C ILE A 584 -10.13 -18.28 -15.80
N ASN A 585 -8.96 -18.63 -16.34
CA ASN A 585 -8.66 -19.99 -16.80
C ASN A 585 -8.80 -21.02 -15.69
N LYS A 586 -8.28 -20.73 -14.49
CA LYS A 586 -8.38 -21.60 -13.32
C LYS A 586 -9.84 -21.89 -12.95
N HIS A 587 -10.67 -20.86 -12.95
CA HIS A 587 -12.08 -21.02 -12.61
C HIS A 587 -12.91 -21.62 -13.76
N LEU A 588 -12.56 -21.33 -15.03
CA LEU A 588 -13.23 -21.89 -16.21
C LEU A 588 -13.15 -23.42 -16.26
N GLN A 589 -12.03 -24.00 -15.80
CA GLN A 589 -11.85 -25.48 -15.77
C GLN A 589 -12.85 -26.21 -14.87
N GLN A 590 -13.54 -25.49 -13.99
CA GLN A 590 -14.48 -26.08 -13.04
C GLN A 590 -15.94 -26.06 -13.55
N PHE A 591 -16.19 -25.48 -14.72
CA PHE A 591 -17.51 -25.40 -15.33
C PHE A 591 -17.59 -26.17 -16.62
N ASP A 592 -18.79 -26.69 -16.90
CA ASP A 592 -19.12 -27.15 -18.23
C ASP A 592 -19.19 -25.93 -19.17
N ILE A 593 -18.36 -25.92 -20.19
CA ILE A 593 -18.26 -24.81 -21.14
C ILE A 593 -19.55 -24.53 -21.92
N ASP A 594 -20.42 -25.52 -21.99
CA ASP A 594 -21.73 -25.41 -22.64
C ASP A 594 -22.82 -24.83 -21.72
N ASN A 595 -22.52 -24.74 -20.42
CA ASN A 595 -23.43 -24.31 -19.36
C ASN A 595 -22.82 -23.27 -18.42
N LEU A 596 -22.14 -22.30 -18.97
CA LEU A 596 -21.49 -21.24 -18.17
C LEU A 596 -22.53 -20.31 -17.53
N PRO A 597 -22.37 -19.96 -16.23
CA PRO A 597 -23.23 -18.97 -15.58
C PRO A 597 -23.12 -17.58 -16.24
N PHE A 598 -24.19 -16.79 -16.16
CA PHE A 598 -24.26 -15.45 -16.74
C PHE A 598 -23.11 -14.53 -16.26
N ILE A 599 -22.83 -14.52 -14.95
CA ILE A 599 -21.72 -13.74 -14.37
C ILE A 599 -20.38 -14.15 -14.98
N PHE A 600 -20.19 -15.45 -15.24
CA PHE A 600 -18.96 -15.94 -15.85
C PHE A 600 -18.80 -15.45 -17.29
N LEU A 601 -19.88 -15.48 -18.05
CA LEU A 601 -19.90 -14.95 -19.41
C LEU A 601 -19.63 -13.43 -19.45
N GLN A 602 -20.09 -12.69 -18.45
CA GLN A 602 -19.74 -11.25 -18.31
C GLN A 602 -18.24 -11.03 -18.12
N MET A 603 -17.54 -11.88 -17.37
CA MET A 603 -16.09 -11.75 -17.12
C MET A 603 -15.23 -11.96 -18.36
N ILE A 604 -15.76 -12.61 -19.40
CA ILE A 604 -15.07 -12.83 -20.67
C ILE A 604 -14.63 -11.49 -21.30
N VAL A 605 -15.33 -10.42 -21.02
CA VAL A 605 -14.91 -9.06 -21.43
C VAL A 605 -13.53 -8.72 -20.86
N PHE A 606 -13.32 -8.93 -19.56
CA PHE A 606 -12.02 -8.66 -18.93
C PHE A 606 -10.93 -9.60 -19.44
N TYR A 607 -11.28 -10.86 -19.67
CA TYR A 607 -10.41 -11.89 -20.23
C TYR A 607 -9.90 -11.50 -21.62
N THR A 608 -10.81 -11.14 -22.50
CA THR A 608 -10.49 -10.79 -23.88
C THR A 608 -9.79 -9.43 -24.00
N GLN A 609 -10.20 -8.44 -23.23
CA GLN A 609 -9.51 -7.16 -23.16
C GLN A 609 -8.09 -7.32 -22.59
N SER A 610 -7.87 -8.24 -21.63
CA SER A 610 -6.52 -8.52 -21.14
C SER A 610 -5.61 -9.08 -22.23
N PHE A 611 -6.09 -9.97 -23.11
CA PHE A 611 -5.32 -10.41 -24.27
C PHE A 611 -4.99 -9.26 -25.21
N HIS A 612 -5.93 -8.34 -25.43
CA HIS A 612 -5.70 -7.15 -26.26
C HIS A 612 -4.60 -6.26 -25.69
N TYR A 613 -4.66 -5.93 -24.39
CA TYR A 613 -3.64 -5.09 -23.75
C TYR A 613 -2.26 -5.77 -23.69
N LEU A 614 -2.19 -7.09 -23.74
CA LEU A 614 -0.95 -7.86 -23.91
C LEU A 614 -0.50 -8.01 -25.36
N GLY A 615 -1.17 -7.33 -26.31
CA GLY A 615 -0.82 -7.33 -27.72
C GLY A 615 -1.28 -8.59 -28.51
N ASN A 616 -2.17 -9.39 -27.93
CA ASN A 616 -2.66 -10.63 -28.56
C ASN A 616 -4.10 -10.50 -29.06
N ASP A 617 -4.32 -9.60 -30.02
CA ASP A 617 -5.62 -9.25 -30.56
C ASP A 617 -6.32 -10.43 -31.26
N THR A 618 -5.55 -11.31 -31.89
CA THR A 618 -6.10 -12.49 -32.59
C THR A 618 -6.79 -13.42 -31.60
N ASN A 619 -6.16 -13.74 -30.47
CA ASN A 619 -6.79 -14.56 -29.44
C ASN A 619 -7.97 -13.85 -28.80
N ALA A 620 -7.86 -12.55 -28.53
CA ALA A 620 -8.96 -11.75 -27.98
C ALA A 620 -10.23 -11.86 -28.86
N LEU A 621 -10.09 -11.66 -30.18
CA LEU A 621 -11.21 -11.74 -31.13
C LEU A 621 -11.77 -13.17 -31.27
N ASN A 622 -10.90 -14.19 -31.36
CA ASN A 622 -11.34 -15.59 -31.42
C ASN A 622 -12.11 -16.01 -30.16
N PHE A 623 -11.69 -15.61 -28.98
CA PHE A 623 -12.44 -15.88 -27.74
C PHE A 623 -13.77 -15.14 -27.70
N LEU A 624 -13.85 -13.89 -28.18
CA LEU A 624 -15.12 -13.18 -28.28
C LEU A 624 -16.10 -13.90 -29.23
N ASP A 625 -15.63 -14.39 -30.38
CA ASP A 625 -16.45 -15.17 -31.32
C ASP A 625 -16.98 -16.43 -30.64
N PHE A 626 -16.09 -17.20 -30.02
CA PHE A 626 -16.45 -18.44 -29.33
C PHE A 626 -17.50 -18.20 -28.23
N PHE A 627 -17.27 -17.24 -27.35
CA PHE A 627 -18.19 -16.98 -26.24
C PHE A 627 -19.48 -16.27 -26.69
N SER A 628 -19.44 -15.49 -27.77
CA SER A 628 -20.66 -14.95 -28.41
C SER A 628 -21.58 -16.07 -28.90
N GLN A 629 -21.00 -17.09 -29.53
CA GLN A 629 -21.76 -18.27 -29.95
C GLN A 629 -22.33 -19.03 -28.73
N LYS A 630 -21.51 -19.28 -27.68
CA LYS A 630 -21.99 -19.94 -26.47
C LYS A 630 -23.12 -19.17 -25.78
N ALA A 631 -23.04 -17.85 -25.70
CA ALA A 631 -24.11 -17.01 -25.17
C ALA A 631 -25.43 -17.14 -25.99
N GLN A 632 -25.33 -17.15 -27.31
CA GLN A 632 -26.50 -17.32 -28.18
C GLN A 632 -27.16 -18.70 -28.07
N GLU A 633 -26.34 -19.76 -28.02
CA GLU A 633 -26.79 -21.17 -27.97
C GLU A 633 -27.29 -21.58 -26.57
N SER A 634 -26.97 -20.80 -25.51
CA SER A 634 -27.35 -21.14 -24.13
C SER A 634 -28.88 -21.28 -24.00
N LYS A 635 -29.28 -22.36 -23.34
CA LYS A 635 -30.70 -22.65 -23.02
C LYS A 635 -31.13 -22.11 -21.67
N TYR A 636 -30.18 -21.66 -20.88
CA TYR A 636 -30.38 -21.22 -19.51
C TYR A 636 -30.49 -19.70 -19.38
N LEU A 637 -30.01 -18.95 -20.40
CA LEU A 637 -30.07 -17.50 -20.42
C LEU A 637 -31.40 -17.03 -21.02
N SER A 638 -31.99 -16.02 -20.41
CA SER A 638 -33.09 -15.26 -20.99
C SER A 638 -32.62 -14.48 -22.22
N ASP A 639 -33.57 -14.10 -23.11
CA ASP A 639 -33.24 -13.30 -24.29
C ASP A 639 -32.60 -11.96 -23.93
N GLU A 640 -33.02 -11.32 -22.82
CA GLU A 640 -32.44 -10.08 -22.36
C GLU A 640 -30.98 -10.26 -21.86
N GLU A 641 -30.70 -11.37 -21.19
CA GLU A 641 -29.32 -11.69 -20.77
C GLU A 641 -28.43 -11.96 -21.98
N LYS A 642 -28.93 -12.67 -23.01
CA LYS A 642 -28.21 -12.89 -24.26
C LYS A 642 -27.92 -11.56 -24.96
N TRP A 643 -28.91 -10.69 -25.10
CA TRP A 643 -28.70 -9.37 -25.73
C TRP A 643 -27.70 -8.53 -24.96
N TYR A 644 -27.74 -8.57 -23.63
CA TYR A 644 -26.79 -7.87 -22.80
C TYR A 644 -25.36 -8.38 -23.00
N LEU A 645 -25.13 -9.69 -22.98
CA LEU A 645 -23.83 -10.29 -23.25
C LEU A 645 -23.32 -9.94 -24.64
N LEU A 646 -24.17 -10.05 -25.66
CA LEU A 646 -23.78 -9.70 -27.01
C LEU A 646 -23.46 -8.22 -27.16
N ALA A 647 -24.15 -7.33 -26.42
CA ALA A 647 -23.83 -5.90 -26.39
C ALA A 647 -22.44 -5.65 -25.81
N ILE A 648 -22.13 -6.20 -24.66
CA ILE A 648 -20.80 -5.98 -24.04
C ILE A 648 -19.66 -6.61 -24.84
N TYR A 649 -19.92 -7.74 -25.51
CA TYR A 649 -18.96 -8.34 -26.44
C TYR A 649 -18.75 -7.49 -27.67
N LYS A 650 -19.80 -6.93 -28.27
CA LYS A 650 -19.70 -6.01 -29.41
C LYS A 650 -18.99 -4.70 -29.02
N ASN A 651 -19.17 -4.21 -27.79
CA ASN A 651 -18.38 -3.12 -27.26
C ASN A 651 -16.88 -3.46 -27.30
N THR A 652 -16.51 -4.62 -26.80
CA THR A 652 -15.11 -5.08 -26.77
C THR A 652 -14.55 -5.27 -28.18
N TYR A 653 -15.32 -5.86 -29.10
CA TYR A 653 -14.95 -5.90 -30.51
C TYR A 653 -14.67 -4.53 -31.08
N GLY A 654 -15.58 -3.59 -30.84
CA GLY A 654 -15.47 -2.23 -31.35
C GLY A 654 -14.21 -1.53 -30.87
N ILE A 655 -13.86 -1.73 -29.59
CA ILE A 655 -12.64 -1.18 -29.01
C ILE A 655 -11.41 -1.78 -29.68
N ILE A 656 -11.29 -3.11 -29.72
CA ILE A 656 -10.13 -3.82 -30.29
C ILE A 656 -9.95 -3.44 -31.77
N GLN A 657 -11.02 -3.51 -32.57
CA GLN A 657 -10.97 -3.19 -33.99
C GLN A 657 -10.56 -1.73 -34.25
N LYS A 658 -11.11 -0.80 -33.45
CA LYS A 658 -10.74 0.62 -33.54
C LYS A 658 -9.25 0.83 -33.23
N ASP A 659 -8.74 0.17 -32.18
CA ASP A 659 -7.35 0.32 -31.73
C ASP A 659 -6.38 -0.36 -32.72
N CYS A 660 -6.81 -1.43 -33.42
CA CYS A 660 -6.11 -2.03 -34.56
C CYS A 660 -6.21 -1.21 -35.87
N GLY A 661 -6.80 -0.02 -35.85
CA GLY A 661 -6.96 0.84 -37.04
C GLY A 661 -8.11 0.46 -37.96
N GLN A 662 -8.94 -0.55 -37.63
CA GLN A 662 -10.08 -1.03 -38.41
C GLN A 662 -11.37 -0.27 -38.04
N SER A 663 -11.34 1.05 -38.16
CA SER A 663 -12.40 1.95 -37.68
C SER A 663 -13.80 1.64 -38.25
N GLU A 664 -13.91 1.16 -39.50
CA GLU A 664 -15.20 0.79 -40.09
C GLU A 664 -15.81 -0.45 -39.42
N LEU A 665 -15.00 -1.47 -39.17
CA LEU A 665 -15.45 -2.65 -38.42
C LEU A 665 -15.80 -2.29 -36.95
N GLY A 666 -14.99 -1.43 -36.32
CA GLY A 666 -15.30 -0.91 -34.99
C GLY A 666 -16.63 -0.17 -34.94
N LEU A 667 -16.92 0.67 -35.95
CA LEU A 667 -18.21 1.36 -36.07
C LEU A 667 -19.35 0.39 -36.19
N LYS A 668 -19.22 -0.66 -37.04
CA LYS A 668 -20.24 -1.70 -37.20
C LYS A 668 -20.50 -2.38 -35.86
N SER A 669 -19.48 -2.76 -35.15
CA SER A 669 -19.60 -3.40 -33.84
C SER A 669 -20.30 -2.52 -32.80
N PHE A 670 -20.00 -1.23 -32.73
CA PHE A 670 -20.73 -0.30 -31.85
C PHE A 670 -22.18 -0.06 -32.27
N LEU A 671 -22.51 -0.08 -33.56
CA LEU A 671 -23.89 0.00 -34.03
C LEU A 671 -24.66 -1.26 -33.63
N GLU A 672 -24.09 -2.45 -33.76
CA GLU A 672 -24.68 -3.71 -33.29
C GLU A 672 -24.86 -3.72 -31.76
N GLU A 673 -23.89 -3.20 -30.99
CA GLU A 673 -24.01 -2.99 -29.53
C GLU A 673 -25.23 -2.12 -29.20
N TYR A 674 -25.36 -0.97 -29.86
CA TYR A 674 -26.47 -0.06 -29.65
C TYR A 674 -27.81 -0.75 -29.96
N GLU A 675 -27.90 -1.55 -31.04
CA GLU A 675 -29.11 -2.32 -31.40
C GLU A 675 -29.44 -3.33 -30.29
N TYR A 676 -28.50 -4.09 -29.77
CA TYR A 676 -28.76 -5.04 -28.69
C TYR A 676 -29.22 -4.35 -27.40
N LEU A 677 -28.57 -3.24 -26.99
CA LEU A 677 -28.95 -2.49 -25.79
C LEU A 677 -30.38 -1.94 -25.88
N THR A 678 -30.83 -1.53 -27.07
CA THR A 678 -32.19 -1.01 -27.27
C THR A 678 -33.28 -2.09 -27.29
N LYS A 679 -32.95 -3.38 -27.40
CA LYS A 679 -33.88 -4.51 -27.29
C LYS A 679 -34.18 -4.87 -25.83
N ILE A 680 -33.36 -4.46 -24.88
CA ILE A 680 -33.51 -4.79 -23.46
C ILE A 680 -34.53 -3.83 -22.85
N THR A 681 -35.53 -4.37 -22.21
CA THR A 681 -36.60 -3.61 -21.54
C THR A 681 -36.54 -3.87 -20.03
N GLY A 682 -36.95 -2.91 -19.21
CA GLY A 682 -37.04 -3.11 -17.77
C GLY A 682 -35.76 -2.87 -16.97
N LYS A 683 -34.64 -2.57 -17.62
CA LYS A 683 -33.39 -2.15 -16.99
C LYS A 683 -33.03 -0.75 -17.45
N ASN A 684 -32.50 0.08 -16.52
CA ASN A 684 -31.93 1.37 -16.89
C ASN A 684 -30.52 1.13 -17.46
N LEU A 685 -30.39 1.22 -18.80
CA LEU A 685 -29.13 1.08 -19.54
C LEU A 685 -28.65 2.40 -20.15
N ASN A 686 -29.15 3.53 -19.65
CA ASN A 686 -28.83 4.85 -20.19
C ASN A 686 -27.32 5.13 -20.20
N ASP A 687 -26.61 4.67 -19.19
CA ASP A 687 -25.15 4.80 -19.09
C ASP A 687 -24.42 4.06 -20.24
N GLN A 688 -24.81 2.80 -20.49
CA GLN A 688 -24.23 1.99 -21.57
C GLN A 688 -24.59 2.56 -22.95
N ILE A 689 -25.84 3.01 -23.11
CA ILE A 689 -26.32 3.62 -24.37
C ILE A 689 -25.58 4.93 -24.62
N ALA A 690 -25.40 5.78 -23.61
CA ALA A 690 -24.62 7.01 -23.73
C ALA A 690 -23.17 6.70 -24.13
N ASN A 691 -22.59 5.65 -23.55
CA ASN A 691 -21.22 5.21 -23.81
C ASN A 691 -21.03 4.78 -25.27
N VAL A 692 -21.91 3.90 -25.80
CA VAL A 692 -21.79 3.42 -27.17
C VAL A 692 -22.02 4.54 -28.19
N LEU A 693 -22.97 5.44 -27.94
CA LEU A 693 -23.23 6.59 -28.81
C LEU A 693 -22.04 7.55 -28.87
N ASP A 694 -21.37 7.77 -27.73
CA ASP A 694 -20.13 8.55 -27.68
C ASP A 694 -18.98 7.88 -28.45
N ASN A 695 -18.85 6.54 -28.34
CA ASN A 695 -17.86 5.78 -29.11
C ASN A 695 -18.10 5.89 -30.62
N ILE A 696 -19.37 5.76 -31.06
CA ILE A 696 -19.76 5.98 -32.47
C ILE A 696 -19.39 7.40 -32.91
N ALA A 697 -19.73 8.41 -32.11
CA ALA A 697 -19.42 9.80 -32.39
C ALA A 697 -17.92 10.03 -32.56
N ASN A 698 -17.10 9.41 -31.69
CA ASN A 698 -15.64 9.51 -31.75
C ASN A 698 -15.06 8.91 -33.03
N ILE A 699 -15.65 7.82 -33.56
CA ILE A 699 -15.22 7.26 -34.85
C ILE A 699 -15.55 8.25 -35.99
N TYR A 700 -16.78 8.78 -36.05
CA TYR A 700 -17.17 9.75 -37.06
C TYR A 700 -16.29 11.02 -37.01
N ARG A 701 -15.98 11.51 -35.80
CA ARG A 701 -15.02 12.61 -35.59
C ARG A 701 -13.65 12.28 -36.18
N ASN A 702 -13.12 11.08 -35.91
CA ASN A 702 -11.82 10.67 -36.43
C ASN A 702 -11.83 10.51 -37.96
N GLN A 703 -12.96 10.18 -38.57
CA GLN A 703 -13.20 10.17 -40.02
C GLN A 703 -13.46 11.58 -40.60
N ASN A 704 -13.36 12.63 -39.78
CA ASN A 704 -13.65 14.02 -40.11
C ASN A 704 -15.14 14.27 -40.56
N ASN A 705 -16.05 13.34 -40.22
CA ASN A 705 -17.49 13.53 -40.46
C ASN A 705 -18.13 14.20 -39.23
N MET A 706 -17.92 15.48 -39.09
CA MET A 706 -18.34 16.24 -37.90
C MET A 706 -19.86 16.31 -37.73
N ASN A 707 -20.63 16.30 -38.84
CA ASN A 707 -22.08 16.37 -38.76
C ASN A 707 -22.66 15.12 -38.04
N GLU A 708 -22.21 13.94 -38.42
CA GLU A 708 -22.61 12.70 -37.73
C GLU A 708 -22.03 12.63 -36.34
N ALA A 709 -20.80 13.05 -36.12
CA ALA A 709 -20.18 13.09 -34.79
C ALA A 709 -21.05 13.90 -33.81
N PHE A 710 -21.40 15.13 -34.16
CA PHE A 710 -22.25 15.97 -33.29
C PHE A 710 -23.67 15.43 -33.12
N ARG A 711 -24.22 14.81 -34.16
CA ARG A 711 -25.53 14.14 -34.04
C ARG A 711 -25.52 13.02 -33.00
N TYR A 712 -24.48 12.18 -33.01
CA TYR A 712 -24.33 11.11 -32.02
C TYR A 712 -23.93 11.60 -30.64
N TYR A 713 -23.10 12.64 -30.51
CA TYR A 713 -22.83 13.28 -29.21
C TYR A 713 -24.10 13.86 -28.58
N ASN A 714 -24.91 14.57 -29.35
CA ASN A 714 -26.18 15.12 -28.82
C ASN A 714 -27.14 14.01 -28.40
N LYS A 715 -27.17 12.90 -29.16
CA LYS A 715 -27.93 11.72 -28.77
C LYS A 715 -27.38 11.07 -27.48
N ALA A 716 -26.06 11.00 -27.33
CA ALA A 716 -25.43 10.49 -26.10
C ALA A 716 -25.77 11.36 -24.88
N LEU A 717 -25.76 12.71 -25.04
CA LEU A 717 -26.14 13.63 -23.98
C LEU A 717 -27.59 13.41 -23.50
N SER A 718 -28.53 13.08 -24.39
CA SER A 718 -29.92 12.84 -23.99
C SER A 718 -30.11 11.58 -23.14
N TYR A 719 -29.20 10.64 -23.17
CA TYR A 719 -29.18 9.47 -22.28
C TYR A 719 -28.34 9.70 -21.01
N ALA A 720 -27.43 10.67 -21.02
CA ALA A 720 -26.49 10.93 -19.93
C ALA A 720 -26.99 11.97 -18.91
N GLU A 721 -28.25 12.46 -19.00
CA GLU A 721 -28.77 13.63 -18.24
C GLU A 721 -28.49 13.57 -16.72
N ASN A 722 -28.50 12.38 -16.12
CA ASN A 722 -28.28 12.18 -14.69
C ASN A 722 -26.93 11.51 -14.36
N GLU A 723 -26.11 11.23 -15.36
CA GLU A 723 -24.88 10.45 -15.21
C GLU A 723 -23.64 11.35 -15.40
N LYS A 724 -23.25 12.02 -14.32
CA LYS A 724 -22.15 13.00 -14.34
C LYS A 724 -20.85 12.47 -14.95
N HIS A 725 -20.50 11.19 -14.74
CA HIS A 725 -19.33 10.56 -15.36
C HIS A 725 -19.42 10.48 -16.89
N GLN A 726 -20.62 10.26 -17.43
CA GLN A 726 -20.83 10.26 -18.87
C GLN A 726 -20.81 11.67 -19.41
N LEU A 727 -21.47 12.61 -18.72
CA LEU A 727 -21.50 14.02 -19.12
C LEU A 727 -20.10 14.61 -19.25
N LEU A 728 -19.24 14.40 -18.25
CA LEU A 728 -17.86 14.94 -18.32
C LEU A 728 -17.09 14.39 -19.55
N ARG A 729 -17.25 13.10 -19.85
CA ARG A 729 -16.57 12.45 -20.97
C ARG A 729 -17.09 12.94 -22.31
N ILE A 730 -18.41 13.00 -22.47
CA ILE A 730 -19.05 13.47 -23.71
C ILE A 730 -18.72 14.94 -23.97
N TYR A 731 -18.79 15.81 -22.94
CA TYR A 731 -18.43 17.22 -23.10
C TYR A 731 -16.97 17.40 -23.47
N GLY A 732 -16.06 16.61 -22.87
CA GLY A 732 -14.65 16.61 -23.25
C GLY A 732 -14.44 16.23 -24.71
N ASN A 733 -15.14 15.20 -25.21
CA ASN A 733 -15.09 14.76 -26.59
C ASN A 733 -15.69 15.78 -27.57
N ILE A 734 -16.79 16.42 -27.19
CA ILE A 734 -17.39 17.55 -27.97
C ILE A 734 -16.40 18.71 -28.05
N GLY A 735 -15.79 19.09 -26.93
CA GLY A 735 -14.78 20.14 -26.90
C GLY A 735 -13.61 19.83 -27.83
N PHE A 736 -13.17 18.57 -27.83
CA PHE A 736 -12.11 18.12 -28.74
C PHE A 736 -12.56 18.17 -30.22
N ALA A 737 -13.82 17.84 -30.53
CA ALA A 737 -14.38 17.94 -31.88
C ALA A 737 -14.42 19.41 -32.38
N TYR A 738 -14.84 20.35 -31.54
CA TYR A 738 -14.79 21.79 -31.87
C TYR A 738 -13.36 22.28 -32.07
N LYS A 739 -12.42 21.82 -31.23
CA LYS A 739 -10.99 22.12 -31.39
C LYS A 739 -10.46 21.66 -32.76
N GLN A 740 -10.84 20.47 -33.25
CA GLN A 740 -10.47 19.97 -34.58
C GLN A 740 -11.00 20.85 -35.73
N GLN A 741 -12.13 21.51 -35.51
CA GLN A 741 -12.71 22.46 -36.45
C GLN A 741 -12.12 23.90 -36.33
N ALA A 742 -11.10 24.08 -35.48
CA ALA A 742 -10.53 25.39 -35.13
C ALA A 742 -11.54 26.37 -34.47
N LEU A 743 -12.66 25.87 -33.95
CA LEU A 743 -13.67 26.62 -33.19
C LEU A 743 -13.27 26.61 -31.70
N TYR A 744 -12.21 27.38 -31.38
CA TYR A 744 -11.55 27.26 -30.07
C TYR A 744 -12.38 27.83 -28.91
N ASN A 745 -13.24 28.82 -29.15
CA ASN A 745 -14.10 29.39 -28.11
C ASN A 745 -15.18 28.39 -27.67
N GLU A 746 -15.78 27.73 -28.63
CA GLU A 746 -16.74 26.65 -28.39
C GLU A 746 -16.05 25.46 -27.71
N ALA A 747 -14.84 25.12 -28.14
CA ALA A 747 -14.03 24.09 -27.51
C ALA A 747 -13.78 24.38 -26.03
N LEU A 748 -13.38 25.63 -25.68
CA LEU A 748 -13.17 26.06 -24.31
C LEU A 748 -14.45 25.95 -23.46
N GLU A 749 -15.63 26.31 -24.00
CA GLU A 749 -16.89 26.19 -23.29
C GLU A 749 -17.16 24.73 -22.88
N TYR A 750 -17.07 23.79 -23.83
CA TYR A 750 -17.38 22.41 -23.58
C TYR A 750 -16.32 21.70 -22.70
N ILE A 751 -15.02 22.03 -22.85
CA ILE A 751 -13.98 21.49 -22.01
C ILE A 751 -14.11 22.01 -20.57
N ASN A 752 -14.54 23.28 -20.37
CA ASN A 752 -14.85 23.80 -19.02
C ASN A 752 -16.02 23.04 -18.36
N LYS A 753 -17.09 22.75 -19.12
CA LYS A 753 -18.18 21.88 -18.61
C LYS A 753 -17.64 20.52 -18.17
N SER A 754 -16.74 19.91 -18.95
CA SER A 754 -16.09 18.65 -18.58
C SER A 754 -15.25 18.82 -17.31
N LEU A 755 -14.49 19.91 -17.18
CA LEU A 755 -13.70 20.21 -16.00
C LEU A 755 -14.58 20.38 -14.74
N ASP A 756 -15.68 21.15 -14.85
CA ASP A 756 -16.59 21.38 -13.73
C ASP A 756 -17.17 20.07 -13.20
N TYR A 757 -17.64 19.18 -14.09
CA TYR A 757 -18.12 17.87 -13.68
C TYR A 757 -17.02 16.99 -13.08
N SER A 758 -15.79 17.02 -13.60
CA SER A 758 -14.68 16.24 -13.05
C SER A 758 -14.31 16.67 -11.63
N ILE A 759 -14.35 17.98 -11.35
CA ILE A 759 -14.14 18.54 -10.00
C ILE A 759 -15.30 18.13 -9.08
N GLU A 760 -16.54 18.25 -9.56
CA GLU A 760 -17.73 17.94 -8.77
C GLU A 760 -17.76 16.49 -8.28
N ILE A 761 -17.35 15.54 -9.13
CA ILE A 761 -17.31 14.10 -8.78
C ILE A 761 -15.97 13.65 -8.19
N GLY A 762 -14.97 14.54 -8.11
CA GLY A 762 -13.64 14.23 -7.60
C GLY A 762 -12.77 13.38 -8.54
N ASP A 763 -13.08 13.34 -9.85
CA ASP A 763 -12.32 12.57 -10.84
C ASP A 763 -11.03 13.31 -11.25
N LYS A 764 -10.00 13.13 -10.46
CA LYS A 764 -8.68 13.76 -10.65
C LYS A 764 -8.04 13.46 -11.99
N ARG A 765 -8.29 12.29 -12.56
CA ARG A 765 -7.77 11.92 -13.89
C ARG A 765 -8.38 12.78 -14.99
N ASN A 766 -9.71 12.85 -15.03
CA ASN A 766 -10.40 13.65 -16.04
C ASN A 766 -10.25 15.16 -15.78
N GLU A 767 -10.11 15.60 -14.53
CA GLU A 767 -9.71 16.96 -14.18
C GLU A 767 -8.35 17.32 -14.84
N CYS A 768 -7.34 16.45 -14.70
CA CYS A 768 -6.03 16.60 -15.32
C CYS A 768 -6.12 16.68 -16.86
N ILE A 769 -6.88 15.79 -17.49
CA ILE A 769 -7.09 15.75 -18.94
C ILE A 769 -7.77 17.02 -19.43
N SER A 770 -8.83 17.49 -18.76
CA SER A 770 -9.55 18.71 -19.14
C SER A 770 -8.67 19.95 -19.01
N LEU A 771 -7.88 20.06 -17.93
CA LEU A 771 -6.92 21.14 -17.74
C LEU A 771 -5.84 21.16 -18.84
N GLN A 772 -5.32 20.00 -19.21
CA GLN A 772 -4.35 19.86 -20.32
C GLN A 772 -4.99 20.27 -21.65
N HIS A 773 -6.23 19.87 -21.92
CA HIS A 773 -6.94 20.26 -23.14
C HIS A 773 -7.23 21.77 -23.19
N LEU A 774 -7.59 22.42 -22.07
CA LEU A 774 -7.72 23.87 -22.00
C LEU A 774 -6.40 24.58 -22.32
N GLY A 775 -5.29 24.10 -21.69
CA GLY A 775 -3.96 24.63 -22.01
C GLY A 775 -3.64 24.55 -23.50
N ASN A 776 -3.91 23.39 -24.11
CA ASN A 776 -3.68 23.18 -25.54
C ASN A 776 -4.59 24.06 -26.43
N CYS A 777 -5.87 24.27 -26.06
CA CYS A 777 -6.75 25.18 -26.78
C CYS A 777 -6.24 26.64 -26.77
N TYR A 778 -5.71 27.11 -25.64
CA TYR A 778 -5.10 28.42 -25.54
C TYR A 778 -3.82 28.56 -26.39
N ILE A 779 -3.02 27.50 -26.54
CA ILE A 779 -1.89 27.46 -27.46
C ILE A 779 -2.37 27.61 -28.93
N CYS A 780 -3.45 26.89 -29.28
CA CYS A 780 -4.04 26.98 -30.60
C CYS A 780 -4.61 28.41 -30.88
N LEU A 781 -5.28 29.03 -29.91
CA LEU A 781 -5.75 30.41 -29.99
C LEU A 781 -4.59 31.39 -30.21
N TYR A 782 -3.46 31.21 -29.53
CA TYR A 782 -2.28 32.03 -29.75
C TYR A 782 -1.75 31.88 -31.18
N SER A 783 -1.79 30.67 -31.72
CA SER A 783 -1.31 30.43 -33.12
C SER A 783 -2.17 31.14 -34.15
N THR A 784 -3.46 31.33 -33.90
CA THR A 784 -4.39 32.02 -34.80
C THR A 784 -4.45 33.52 -34.56
N ASN A 785 -4.33 33.96 -33.32
CA ASN A 785 -4.37 35.36 -32.88
C ASN A 785 -3.30 35.58 -31.79
N PRO A 786 -2.07 35.98 -32.13
CA PRO A 786 -0.97 36.13 -31.21
C PRO A 786 -1.27 37.16 -30.09
N ASN A 787 -1.69 36.68 -28.92
CA ASN A 787 -1.84 37.45 -27.69
C ASN A 787 -1.15 36.71 -26.54
N MET A 788 -0.19 37.37 -25.90
CA MET A 788 0.62 36.79 -24.85
C MET A 788 -0.20 36.30 -23.61
N GLU A 789 -1.40 36.89 -23.43
CA GLU A 789 -2.32 36.41 -22.38
C GLU A 789 -2.77 34.96 -22.60
N TYR A 790 -2.92 34.53 -23.85
CA TYR A 790 -3.24 33.15 -24.18
C TYR A 790 -2.12 32.17 -23.74
N LEU A 791 -0.85 32.52 -23.96
CA LEU A 791 0.26 31.69 -23.50
C LEU A 791 0.39 31.67 -21.96
N LYS A 792 0.05 32.77 -21.29
CA LYS A 792 -0.01 32.78 -19.80
C LYS A 792 -1.12 31.87 -19.29
N SER A 793 -2.32 31.96 -19.87
CA SER A 793 -3.43 31.09 -19.55
C SER A 793 -3.10 29.61 -19.80
N ALA A 794 -2.51 29.32 -20.98
CA ALA A 794 -2.04 27.97 -21.32
C ALA A 794 -1.07 27.42 -20.26
N THR A 795 -0.05 28.22 -19.89
CA THR A 795 0.92 27.81 -18.86
C THR A 795 0.23 27.54 -17.53
N SER A 796 -0.68 28.42 -17.09
CA SER A 796 -1.41 28.24 -15.82
C SER A 796 -2.23 26.95 -15.78
N PHE A 797 -2.93 26.61 -16.88
CA PHE A 797 -3.70 25.36 -16.95
C PHE A 797 -2.78 24.13 -16.99
N LEU A 798 -1.70 24.18 -17.75
CA LEU A 798 -0.73 23.09 -17.82
C LEU A 798 0.02 22.85 -16.51
N ASP A 799 0.34 23.92 -15.75
CA ASP A 799 0.94 23.80 -14.41
C ASP A 799 0.02 23.07 -13.45
N LYS A 800 -1.29 23.39 -13.47
CA LYS A 800 -2.30 22.68 -12.67
C LYS A 800 -2.42 21.21 -13.11
N ALA A 801 -2.46 20.96 -14.43
CA ALA A 801 -2.51 19.61 -14.97
C ALA A 801 -1.27 18.81 -14.60
N MET A 802 -0.07 19.39 -14.68
CA MET A 802 1.19 18.73 -14.32
C MET A 802 1.24 18.37 -12.84
N LYS A 803 0.73 19.26 -11.96
CA LYS A 803 0.63 18.98 -10.53
C LYS A 803 -0.24 17.75 -10.29
N LEU A 804 -1.44 17.69 -10.86
CA LEU A 804 -2.33 16.53 -10.75
C LEU A 804 -1.70 15.27 -11.37
N ALA A 805 -1.09 15.38 -12.54
CA ALA A 805 -0.44 14.26 -13.20
C ALA A 805 0.71 13.66 -12.37
N ASN A 806 1.37 14.49 -11.54
CA ASN A 806 2.38 14.02 -10.58
C ASN A 806 1.75 13.38 -9.34
N GLU A 807 0.68 13.98 -8.80
CA GLU A 807 0.00 13.47 -7.60
C GLU A 807 -0.58 12.06 -7.81
N ILE A 808 -1.18 11.80 -8.97
CA ILE A 808 -1.86 10.51 -9.26
C ILE A 808 -1.13 9.66 -10.30
N ASN A 809 0.10 10.01 -10.61
CA ASN A 809 0.99 9.32 -11.54
C ASN A 809 0.36 8.97 -12.90
N LEU A 810 0.17 10.00 -13.75
CA LEU A 810 -0.37 9.85 -15.10
C LEU A 810 0.72 10.05 -16.18
N PRO A 811 1.49 9.03 -16.52
CA PRO A 811 2.64 9.19 -17.43
C PRO A 811 2.23 9.63 -18.84
N ILE A 812 1.11 9.15 -19.39
CA ILE A 812 0.62 9.60 -20.70
C ILE A 812 0.33 11.11 -20.68
N GLN A 813 -0.37 11.60 -19.65
CA GLN A 813 -0.69 13.01 -19.50
C GLN A 813 0.58 13.83 -19.29
N LYS A 814 1.56 13.34 -18.51
CA LYS A 814 2.86 13.99 -18.36
C LYS A 814 3.56 14.18 -19.72
N ALA A 815 3.57 13.13 -20.54
CA ALA A 815 4.13 13.21 -21.90
C ALA A 815 3.42 14.27 -22.76
N CYS A 816 2.09 14.28 -22.76
CA CYS A 816 1.28 15.27 -23.48
C CYS A 816 1.52 16.70 -22.97
N ILE A 817 1.60 16.91 -21.65
CA ILE A 817 1.85 18.22 -21.06
C ILE A 817 3.25 18.73 -21.41
N TYR A 818 4.28 17.87 -21.39
CA TYR A 818 5.63 18.26 -21.83
C TYR A 818 5.63 18.65 -23.31
N TYR A 819 4.87 17.96 -24.16
CA TYR A 819 4.69 18.34 -25.56
C TYR A 819 4.03 19.72 -25.70
N ASP A 820 3.00 20.00 -24.91
CA ASP A 820 2.31 21.29 -24.91
C ASP A 820 3.21 22.43 -24.40
N TYR A 821 4.01 22.20 -23.35
CA TYR A 821 5.04 23.16 -22.90
C TYR A 821 6.09 23.42 -23.97
N ALA A 822 6.50 22.40 -24.73
CA ALA A 822 7.42 22.58 -25.85
C ALA A 822 6.81 23.47 -26.93
N SER A 823 5.51 23.34 -27.20
CA SER A 823 4.79 24.20 -28.12
C SER A 823 4.79 25.68 -27.64
N ILE A 824 4.61 25.91 -26.34
CA ILE A 824 4.72 27.25 -25.74
C ILE A 824 6.15 27.81 -25.89
N ALA A 825 7.17 26.99 -25.60
CA ALA A 825 8.57 27.39 -25.74
C ALA A 825 8.90 27.75 -27.24
N PHE A 826 8.39 26.96 -28.16
CA PHE A 826 8.53 27.23 -29.61
C PHE A 826 7.92 28.58 -30.02
N HIS A 827 6.70 28.90 -29.55
CA HIS A 827 6.05 30.17 -29.78
C HIS A 827 6.81 31.36 -29.15
N LYS A 828 7.47 31.12 -28.01
CA LYS A 828 8.40 32.11 -27.40
C LYS A 828 9.74 32.19 -28.09
N LYS A 829 9.98 31.46 -29.19
CA LYS A 829 11.23 31.36 -29.96
C LYS A 829 12.41 30.74 -29.16
N ASP A 830 12.14 30.06 -28.07
CA ASP A 830 13.12 29.31 -27.28
C ASP A 830 13.23 27.86 -27.78
N LYS A 831 14.04 27.72 -28.87
CA LYS A 831 14.25 26.40 -29.49
C LYS A 831 14.97 25.39 -28.56
N LEU A 832 15.84 25.89 -27.68
CA LEU A 832 16.59 25.00 -26.77
C LEU A 832 15.67 24.37 -25.75
N GLU A 833 14.83 25.18 -25.11
CA GLU A 833 13.86 24.66 -24.14
C GLU A 833 12.79 23.80 -24.84
N ALA A 834 12.33 24.17 -26.03
CA ALA A 834 11.42 23.33 -26.81
C ALA A 834 12.01 21.95 -27.10
N HIS A 835 13.29 21.88 -27.51
CA HIS A 835 13.98 20.61 -27.77
C HIS A 835 14.07 19.74 -26.48
N LYS A 836 14.45 20.35 -25.35
CA LYS A 836 14.55 19.66 -24.05
C LYS A 836 13.22 19.07 -23.61
N LEU A 837 12.13 19.85 -23.73
CA LEU A 837 10.79 19.43 -23.35
C LEU A 837 10.24 18.30 -24.26
N LEU A 838 10.50 18.37 -25.56
CA LEU A 838 10.15 17.29 -26.51
C LEU A 838 10.93 16.01 -26.22
N THR A 839 12.21 16.13 -25.86
CA THR A 839 13.01 14.96 -25.46
C THR A 839 12.41 14.28 -24.22
N LYS A 840 12.00 15.06 -23.21
CA LYS A 840 11.29 14.51 -22.02
C LYS A 840 9.97 13.83 -22.40
N SER A 841 9.17 14.46 -23.28
CA SER A 841 7.93 13.85 -23.77
C SER A 841 8.21 12.53 -24.49
N LEU A 842 9.27 12.46 -25.31
CA LEU A 842 9.67 11.25 -26.01
C LEU A 842 10.16 10.15 -25.07
N GLU A 843 10.99 10.49 -24.10
CA GLU A 843 11.50 9.55 -23.09
C GLU A 843 10.35 8.90 -22.32
N ILE A 844 9.40 9.70 -21.81
CA ILE A 844 8.24 9.18 -21.09
C ILE A 844 7.39 8.31 -22.02
N SER A 845 7.08 8.80 -23.24
CA SER A 845 6.26 8.04 -24.20
C SER A 845 6.90 6.70 -24.57
N THR A 846 8.23 6.66 -24.71
CA THR A 846 8.97 5.42 -25.01
C THR A 846 8.94 4.46 -23.82
N SER A 847 9.13 4.97 -22.59
CA SER A 847 9.13 4.14 -21.38
C SER A 847 7.80 3.41 -21.13
N ILE A 848 6.70 3.97 -21.65
CA ILE A 848 5.33 3.40 -21.50
C ILE A 848 4.76 2.84 -22.81
N ASN A 849 5.58 2.70 -23.86
CA ASN A 849 5.18 2.26 -25.19
C ASN A 849 3.99 3.05 -25.79
N TYR A 850 3.89 4.36 -25.48
CA TYR A 850 2.84 5.23 -26.04
C TYR A 850 3.18 5.70 -27.46
N GLN A 851 2.83 4.87 -28.48
CA GLN A 851 3.24 5.08 -29.88
C GLN A 851 2.85 6.46 -30.41
N LYS A 852 1.62 6.92 -30.17
CA LYS A 852 1.15 8.24 -30.61
C LYS A 852 2.00 9.38 -30.03
N GLY A 853 2.40 9.28 -28.78
CA GLY A 853 3.28 10.28 -28.13
C GLY A 853 4.69 10.24 -28.71
N ILE A 854 5.21 9.04 -29.00
CA ILE A 854 6.50 8.85 -29.67
C ILE A 854 6.50 9.53 -31.04
N ASP A 855 5.49 9.25 -31.88
CA ASP A 855 5.38 9.80 -33.23
C ASP A 855 5.28 11.34 -33.21
N LEU A 856 4.45 11.90 -32.34
CA LEU A 856 4.29 13.35 -32.18
C LEU A 856 5.59 14.01 -31.74
N ALA A 857 6.26 13.49 -30.75
CA ALA A 857 7.50 14.07 -30.22
C ALA A 857 8.66 13.98 -31.25
N GLN A 858 8.80 12.83 -31.95
CA GLN A 858 9.82 12.64 -32.99
C GLN A 858 9.59 13.57 -34.18
N ASN A 859 8.36 13.71 -34.65
CA ASN A 859 8.02 14.62 -35.73
C ASN A 859 8.31 16.09 -35.36
N ALA A 860 7.95 16.50 -34.15
CA ALA A 860 8.22 17.83 -33.64
C ALA A 860 9.74 18.10 -33.48
N LEU A 861 10.51 17.15 -32.96
CA LEU A 861 11.97 17.24 -32.84
C LEU A 861 12.65 17.37 -34.24
N SER A 862 12.13 16.63 -35.24
CA SER A 862 12.63 16.71 -36.60
C SER A 862 12.37 18.07 -37.24
N SER A 863 11.26 18.72 -36.88
CA SER A 863 10.85 20.04 -37.38
C SER A 863 11.62 21.21 -36.72
N LEU A 864 12.24 20.97 -35.55
CA LEU A 864 13.05 21.96 -34.83
C LEU A 864 14.48 22.10 -35.39
N LYS A 865 14.96 21.04 -36.08
CA LYS A 865 16.25 21.06 -36.76
C LYS A 865 16.20 22.00 -37.98
#